data_dfa4c188765bdd329a35408207436390
#
_entry.id   dfa4c188765bdd329a35408207436390
#
_cell.length_a   1.000
_cell.length_b   1.000
_cell.length_c   1.000
_cell.angle_alpha   90.00
_cell.angle_beta   90.00
_cell.angle_gamma   90.00
#
_symmetry.space_group_name_H-M   'P 1'
#
loop_
_entity.id
_entity.type
_entity.pdbx_description
1 polymer ?
#
loop_
_entity_poly.entity_id
_entity_poly.type
_entity_poly.pdbx_seq_one_letter_code
_entity_poly.pdbx_strand_id
1 'polypeptide(L)'
;MKTIAPFGAWVSPVTTDLMTAAAISLGALTIDGDALYWLEGHPSKSGRSVLCRRRADGAIEELTPAPINVGSRVHEYGGGAFGVENGVIVYSERKDGSVWIIESGAPPRRIATPEGCRYADFEFDSARRRVLAVREDHRGRPPTNPEAAIVALPLDGEAPEIILVKGPDFLSSPRLSPDGRNLAWIAWDHPDMPWDRTRLYCAALTADGALEAPELIAGAEPEAIVQPAWSSQNILHFSSDRSGWWNLYARVRGADLALCPIEAEVGGPHWVFRQRYYAFLKDGRIVASFVKDGVRRAALIADGRLTPLDIGQVAESPQPIGDGLAYIATPPTAPPSIQIKPALGCEPLLVKAAAPSVLPPETISIGEPIEFPTSHGPGHAFWYAPKNRDFSGPAGARPPLVVLSHGGPTSMTTNHFNLNVQWWTSRGIGVVDVNYGGSTGYGRPFRRLLDGRWGIVDVEDCRAAAEYLVDHAIVDGARLAIRGGSAGGFTTLAALTASDRFKAGASLYGVADLKLLASDTHKFESRYLDRLIGPLPKAEALYAERSPIHHLDRLACPAIFFQGEDDKTVPLNQAETMVAAMNARSLPVAYYLFAGEGHGFRKAETLRRVLELELDFYGRVFGFTAPNLSERVKIANLGEAAESTPKLNS
;
A
#
# COMPACT_ATOMS: atom_id res chain seq x y z
N MET A 1 8.33 -38.76 7.92
CA MET A 1 7.10 -38.48 8.69
C MET A 1 7.24 -37.12 9.31
N LYS A 2 6.15 -36.33 9.38
CA LYS A 2 6.19 -35.03 10.08
C LYS A 2 6.13 -35.25 11.60
N THR A 3 6.79 -34.37 12.33
CA THR A 3 6.68 -34.32 13.80
C THR A 3 5.31 -33.76 14.18
N ILE A 4 4.57 -34.49 15.03
CA ILE A 4 3.30 -34.03 15.55
C ILE A 4 3.59 -33.08 16.73
N ALA A 5 3.17 -31.82 16.60
CA ALA A 5 3.34 -30.80 17.63
C ALA A 5 2.10 -29.89 17.72
N PRO A 6 1.81 -29.30 18.90
CA PRO A 6 0.72 -28.34 19.04
C PRO A 6 0.85 -27.20 18.05
N PHE A 7 -0.30 -26.71 17.54
CA PHE A 7 -0.36 -25.51 16.71
C PHE A 7 0.18 -24.30 17.48
N GLY A 8 1.00 -23.46 16.82
CA GLY A 8 1.71 -22.33 17.40
C GLY A 8 3.12 -22.67 17.93
N ALA A 9 3.43 -23.97 18.15
CA ALA A 9 4.72 -24.42 18.68
C ALA A 9 5.66 -25.02 17.62
N TRP A 10 5.34 -24.94 16.34
CA TRP A 10 6.17 -25.48 15.27
C TRP A 10 7.43 -24.65 15.06
N VAL A 11 8.58 -25.30 14.91
CA VAL A 11 9.80 -24.65 14.46
C VAL A 11 9.63 -24.25 13.00
N SER A 12 9.91 -22.99 12.70
CA SER A 12 9.67 -22.40 11.39
C SER A 12 10.99 -22.07 10.67
N PRO A 13 11.10 -22.32 9.35
CA PRO A 13 12.19 -21.80 8.55
C PRO A 13 12.06 -20.30 8.23
N VAL A 14 10.92 -19.69 8.49
CA VAL A 14 10.71 -18.24 8.36
C VAL A 14 11.25 -17.58 9.62
N THR A 15 12.53 -17.24 9.60
CA THR A 15 13.21 -16.57 10.72
C THR A 15 13.05 -15.05 10.63
N THR A 16 13.27 -14.36 11.72
CA THR A 16 13.31 -12.89 11.73
C THR A 16 14.45 -12.33 10.89
N ASP A 17 15.57 -13.05 10.79
CA ASP A 17 16.67 -12.68 9.89
C ASP A 17 16.23 -12.74 8.42
N LEU A 18 15.49 -13.77 8.01
CA LEU A 18 14.91 -13.84 6.66
C LEU A 18 13.94 -12.67 6.42
N MET A 19 13.14 -12.31 7.43
CA MET A 19 12.18 -11.21 7.35
C MET A 19 12.84 -9.83 7.22
N THR A 20 14.04 -9.65 7.75
CA THR A 20 14.65 -8.33 7.93
C THR A 20 15.94 -8.10 7.16
N ALA A 21 16.81 -9.10 7.06
CA ALA A 21 18.14 -8.94 6.44
C ALA A 21 18.13 -9.06 4.92
N ALA A 22 17.27 -9.91 4.39
CA ALA A 22 17.24 -10.27 2.95
C ALA A 22 16.05 -9.68 2.19
N ALA A 23 14.99 -9.22 2.88
CA ALA A 23 13.81 -8.70 2.22
C ALA A 23 13.98 -7.21 1.89
N ILE A 24 13.97 -6.89 0.61
CA ILE A 24 13.90 -5.52 0.12
C ILE A 24 12.53 -5.27 -0.52
N SER A 25 12.04 -4.05 -0.47
CA SER A 25 10.89 -3.68 -1.31
C SER A 25 11.39 -3.24 -2.69
N LEU A 26 10.67 -3.68 -3.74
CA LEU A 26 10.92 -3.29 -5.13
C LEU A 26 9.74 -2.43 -5.61
N GLY A 27 10.03 -1.28 -6.22
CA GLY A 27 8.97 -0.40 -6.72
C GLY A 27 9.45 0.66 -7.69
N ALA A 28 8.50 1.43 -8.21
CA ALA A 28 8.74 2.55 -9.12
C ALA A 28 9.58 2.16 -10.36
N LEU A 29 9.34 0.96 -10.93
CA LEU A 29 10.01 0.48 -12.12
C LEU A 29 9.82 1.47 -13.27
N THR A 30 10.90 1.93 -13.87
CA THR A 30 10.87 2.94 -14.94
C THR A 30 11.88 2.56 -16.03
N ILE A 31 11.52 2.78 -17.29
CA ILE A 31 12.34 2.47 -18.47
C ILE A 31 12.80 3.77 -19.10
N ASP A 32 14.08 3.82 -19.51
CA ASP A 32 14.64 4.86 -20.36
C ASP A 32 15.56 4.20 -21.39
N GLY A 33 15.12 4.15 -22.65
CA GLY A 33 15.76 3.37 -23.70
C GLY A 33 15.83 1.89 -23.35
N ASP A 34 17.04 1.32 -23.28
CA ASP A 34 17.28 -0.08 -22.88
C ASP A 34 17.67 -0.23 -21.39
N ALA A 35 17.64 0.86 -20.64
CA ALA A 35 17.99 0.85 -19.22
C ALA A 35 16.75 0.73 -18.33
N LEU A 36 16.89 -0.03 -17.26
CA LEU A 36 15.91 -0.19 -16.21
C LEU A 36 16.30 0.62 -14.97
N TYR A 37 15.34 1.33 -14.38
CA TYR A 37 15.48 2.04 -13.11
C TYR A 37 14.40 1.59 -12.12
N TRP A 38 14.76 1.48 -10.82
CA TRP A 38 13.79 1.14 -9.77
C TRP A 38 14.26 1.64 -8.41
N LEU A 39 13.35 1.68 -7.45
CA LEU A 39 13.66 1.92 -6.05
C LEU A 39 13.73 0.60 -5.27
N GLU A 40 14.76 0.48 -4.43
CA GLU A 40 14.89 -0.57 -3.43
C GLU A 40 14.74 0.03 -2.02
N GLY A 41 13.74 -0.41 -1.25
CA GLY A 41 13.67 -0.09 0.18
C GLY A 41 14.42 -1.13 0.99
N HIS A 42 15.38 -0.71 1.82
CA HIS A 42 16.27 -1.60 2.57
C HIS A 42 16.03 -1.49 4.08
N PRO A 43 15.34 -2.44 4.73
CA PRO A 43 15.20 -2.46 6.20
C PRO A 43 16.54 -2.47 6.94
N SER A 44 17.53 -3.21 6.44
CA SER A 44 18.88 -3.30 7.00
C SER A 44 19.72 -2.01 6.87
N LYS A 45 19.32 -1.08 5.98
CA LYS A 45 19.93 0.24 5.82
C LYS A 45 19.07 1.35 6.46
N SER A 46 18.50 1.10 7.64
CA SER A 46 17.62 2.03 8.38
C SER A 46 16.36 2.44 7.59
N GLY A 47 15.82 1.54 6.77
CA GLY A 47 14.64 1.80 5.95
C GLY A 47 14.88 2.73 4.76
N ARG A 48 16.13 2.95 4.35
CA ARG A 48 16.51 3.83 3.24
C ARG A 48 16.03 3.29 1.89
N SER A 49 15.49 4.18 1.06
CA SER A 49 15.19 3.90 -0.34
C SER A 49 16.34 4.32 -1.24
N VAL A 50 16.75 3.42 -2.10
CA VAL A 50 17.91 3.52 -2.99
C VAL A 50 17.45 3.48 -4.44
N LEU A 51 17.92 4.39 -5.27
CA LEU A 51 17.72 4.34 -6.72
C LEU A 51 18.76 3.42 -7.36
N CYS A 52 18.29 2.42 -8.05
CA CYS A 52 19.09 1.44 -8.78
C CYS A 52 18.87 1.57 -10.29
N ARG A 53 19.88 1.22 -11.07
CA ARG A 53 19.85 1.12 -12.53
C ARG A 53 20.42 -0.22 -13.00
N ARG A 54 19.76 -0.84 -13.98
CA ARG A 54 20.36 -1.87 -14.83
C ARG A 54 20.61 -1.28 -16.21
N ARG A 55 21.86 -1.31 -16.64
CA ARG A 55 22.27 -0.89 -17.98
C ARG A 55 21.96 -1.93 -19.04
N ALA A 56 22.06 -1.55 -20.33
CA ALA A 56 21.85 -2.44 -21.46
C ALA A 56 22.79 -3.67 -21.44
N ASP A 57 24.03 -3.51 -20.93
CA ASP A 57 25.00 -4.60 -20.75
C ASP A 57 24.64 -5.58 -19.61
N GLY A 58 23.57 -5.32 -18.88
CA GLY A 58 23.09 -6.12 -17.76
C GLY A 58 23.68 -5.76 -16.40
N ALA A 59 24.65 -4.86 -16.31
CA ALA A 59 25.23 -4.42 -15.04
C ALA A 59 24.23 -3.64 -14.20
N ILE A 60 24.16 -3.97 -12.91
CA ILE A 60 23.29 -3.28 -11.93
C ILE A 60 24.17 -2.41 -11.03
N GLU A 61 23.74 -1.18 -10.81
CA GLU A 61 24.44 -0.21 -9.99
C GLU A 61 23.47 0.57 -9.07
N GLU A 62 23.95 0.93 -7.88
CA GLU A 62 23.28 1.85 -6.95
C GLU A 62 23.67 3.27 -7.31
N LEU A 63 22.70 4.12 -7.68
CA LEU A 63 22.96 5.50 -8.14
C LEU A 63 22.97 6.50 -6.98
N THR A 64 22.38 6.16 -5.85
CA THR A 64 22.24 7.05 -4.68
C THR A 64 22.84 6.41 -3.43
N PRO A 65 24.19 6.53 -3.25
CA PRO A 65 24.87 5.98 -2.08
C PRO A 65 24.41 6.66 -0.78
N ALA A 66 24.71 6.02 0.36
CA ALA A 66 24.42 6.62 1.67
C ALA A 66 25.11 8.01 1.81
N PRO A 67 24.45 8.97 2.45
CA PRO A 67 23.22 8.89 3.23
C PRO A 67 21.92 9.17 2.45
N ILE A 68 21.96 9.30 1.13
CA ILE A 68 20.81 9.69 0.29
C ILE A 68 19.65 8.71 0.45
N ASN A 69 18.43 9.24 0.67
CA ASN A 69 17.19 8.49 0.80
C ASN A 69 16.17 9.01 -0.20
N VAL A 70 16.06 8.37 -1.37
CA VAL A 70 15.16 8.79 -2.44
C VAL A 70 13.70 8.58 -2.01
N GLY A 71 12.95 9.67 -1.94
CA GLY A 71 11.55 9.60 -1.53
C GLY A 71 10.91 10.99 -1.50
N SER A 72 9.60 11.03 -1.65
CA SER A 72 8.81 12.24 -1.48
C SER A 72 7.84 12.07 -0.30
N ARG A 73 7.40 13.19 0.26
CA ARG A 73 6.32 13.26 1.26
C ARG A 73 5.20 14.22 0.80
N VAL A 74 5.09 14.48 -0.49
CA VAL A 74 3.90 15.14 -1.04
C VAL A 74 2.70 14.26 -0.73
N HIS A 75 1.60 14.84 -0.25
CA HIS A 75 0.43 14.13 0.29
C HIS A 75 0.75 13.19 1.47
N GLU A 76 1.89 13.34 2.14
CA GLU A 76 2.52 12.45 3.16
C GLU A 76 2.91 11.06 2.64
N TYR A 77 2.16 10.47 1.72
CA TYR A 77 2.40 9.12 1.16
C TYR A 77 3.47 9.10 0.06
N GLY A 78 3.64 10.20 -0.66
CA GLY A 78 4.68 10.33 -1.69
C GLY A 78 4.41 9.48 -2.93
N GLY A 79 5.44 8.75 -3.37
CA GLY A 79 5.53 8.15 -4.71
C GLY A 79 6.09 9.14 -5.71
N GLY A 80 6.35 8.70 -6.95
CA GLY A 80 6.86 9.55 -8.02
C GLY A 80 8.13 10.32 -7.64
N ALA A 81 8.98 9.73 -6.79
CA ALA A 81 10.11 10.40 -6.16
C ALA A 81 11.29 10.62 -7.12
N PHE A 82 11.26 10.03 -8.29
CA PHE A 82 12.23 10.28 -9.36
C PHE A 82 11.58 10.24 -10.75
N GLY A 83 12.22 10.88 -11.70
CA GLY A 83 11.97 10.77 -13.13
C GLY A 83 13.29 10.56 -13.86
N VAL A 84 13.24 9.96 -15.06
CA VAL A 84 14.39 9.75 -15.92
C VAL A 84 14.00 9.95 -17.38
N GLU A 85 14.86 10.63 -18.13
CA GLU A 85 14.76 10.76 -19.57
C GLU A 85 16.16 10.99 -20.19
N ASN A 86 16.51 10.22 -21.23
CA ASN A 86 17.80 10.28 -21.92
C ASN A 86 19.02 10.21 -20.98
N GLY A 87 18.91 9.39 -19.92
CA GLY A 87 19.97 9.22 -18.91
C GLY A 87 20.08 10.34 -17.88
N VAL A 88 19.29 11.40 -18.00
CA VAL A 88 19.17 12.46 -16.98
C VAL A 88 18.15 12.03 -15.94
N ILE A 89 18.54 12.08 -14.67
CA ILE A 89 17.69 11.64 -13.56
C ILE A 89 17.44 12.84 -12.65
N VAL A 90 16.17 13.05 -12.28
CA VAL A 90 15.78 14.01 -11.23
C VAL A 90 15.13 13.23 -10.10
N TYR A 91 15.49 13.53 -8.84
CA TYR A 91 14.90 12.87 -7.68
C TYR A 91 14.70 13.81 -6.48
N SER A 92 13.76 13.47 -5.62
CA SER A 92 13.54 14.11 -4.32
C SER A 92 14.29 13.38 -3.22
N GLU A 93 14.94 14.12 -2.32
CA GLU A 93 15.48 13.63 -1.05
C GLU A 93 14.37 13.63 0.01
N ARG A 94 14.12 12.46 0.62
CA ARG A 94 13.01 12.28 1.57
C ARG A 94 13.15 13.15 2.82
N LYS A 95 14.38 13.40 3.27
CA LYS A 95 14.69 14.06 4.53
C LYS A 95 14.23 15.52 4.56
N ASP A 96 14.59 16.28 3.53
CA ASP A 96 14.41 17.73 3.47
C ASP A 96 13.54 18.21 2.29
N GLY A 97 13.11 17.30 1.40
CA GLY A 97 12.30 17.62 0.22
C GLY A 97 13.11 18.26 -0.93
N SER A 98 14.43 18.36 -0.80
CA SER A 98 15.29 18.92 -1.85
C SER A 98 15.25 18.09 -3.14
N VAL A 99 15.40 18.76 -4.27
CA VAL A 99 15.43 18.13 -5.60
C VAL A 99 16.84 18.11 -6.13
N TRP A 100 17.26 16.96 -6.63
CA TRP A 100 18.58 16.69 -7.14
C TRP A 100 18.53 16.18 -8.58
N ILE A 101 19.59 16.45 -9.35
CA ILE A 101 19.76 15.93 -10.71
C ILE A 101 21.06 15.14 -10.80
N ILE A 102 21.02 14.02 -11.52
CA ILE A 102 22.18 13.23 -11.92
C ILE A 102 22.26 13.26 -13.44
N GLU A 103 23.38 13.73 -13.97
CA GLU A 103 23.69 13.71 -15.39
C GLU A 103 24.88 12.80 -15.64
N SER A 104 24.96 12.17 -16.81
CA SER A 104 26.05 11.24 -17.13
C SER A 104 27.42 11.89 -17.01
N GLY A 105 28.31 11.26 -16.23
CA GLY A 105 29.70 11.75 -16.04
C GLY A 105 29.86 12.94 -15.09
N ALA A 106 28.76 13.41 -14.44
CA ALA A 106 28.81 14.52 -13.49
C ALA A 106 28.39 14.06 -12.09
N PRO A 107 28.90 14.67 -11.00
CA PRO A 107 28.39 14.43 -9.67
C PRO A 107 26.95 14.95 -9.54
N PRO A 108 26.12 14.35 -8.65
CA PRO A 108 24.79 14.86 -8.36
C PRO A 108 24.85 16.32 -7.91
N ARG A 109 23.96 17.15 -8.45
CA ARG A 109 23.81 18.55 -8.05
C ARG A 109 22.39 18.86 -7.61
N ARG A 110 22.23 19.81 -6.71
CA ARG A 110 20.93 20.26 -6.24
C ARG A 110 20.31 21.24 -7.25
N ILE A 111 19.01 21.09 -7.52
CA ILE A 111 18.22 22.10 -8.23
C ILE A 111 17.77 23.15 -7.20
N ALA A 112 17.79 24.42 -7.57
CA ALA A 112 17.35 25.52 -6.71
C ALA A 112 15.83 25.40 -6.45
N THR A 113 15.48 24.97 -5.25
CA THR A 113 14.11 24.85 -4.78
C THR A 113 13.97 25.53 -3.42
N PRO A 114 12.85 26.22 -3.14
CA PRO A 114 12.60 26.81 -1.84
C PRO A 114 12.64 25.80 -0.71
N GLU A 115 13.27 26.14 0.40
CA GLU A 115 13.21 25.32 1.63
C GLU A 115 11.77 25.28 2.17
N GLY A 116 11.34 24.15 2.70
CA GLY A 116 9.97 23.94 3.18
C GLY A 116 8.97 23.55 2.07
N CYS A 117 9.45 23.34 0.84
CA CYS A 117 8.66 22.76 -0.23
C CYS A 117 9.01 21.27 -0.42
N ARG A 118 8.03 20.49 -0.92
CA ARG A 118 8.17 19.08 -1.26
C ARG A 118 7.77 18.87 -2.71
N TYR A 119 8.44 17.94 -3.41
CA TYR A 119 8.24 17.70 -4.83
C TYR A 119 8.04 16.22 -5.13
N ALA A 120 7.19 15.92 -6.13
CA ALA A 120 6.90 14.56 -6.59
C ALA A 120 6.44 14.58 -8.05
N ASP A 121 6.30 13.39 -8.62
CA ASP A 121 5.65 13.15 -9.92
C ASP A 121 6.31 13.88 -11.09
N PHE A 122 7.64 13.74 -11.19
CA PHE A 122 8.47 14.41 -12.17
C PHE A 122 8.14 14.00 -13.61
N GLU A 123 7.98 14.99 -14.52
CA GLU A 123 7.74 14.81 -15.95
C GLU A 123 8.68 15.70 -16.74
N PHE A 124 9.47 15.15 -17.67
CA PHE A 124 10.45 15.92 -18.42
C PHE A 124 9.80 16.74 -19.54
N ASP A 125 10.23 17.99 -19.67
CA ASP A 125 10.00 18.88 -20.81
C ASP A 125 11.38 19.23 -21.40
N SER A 126 11.96 18.26 -22.08
CA SER A 126 13.34 18.34 -22.59
C SER A 126 13.50 19.42 -23.66
N ALA A 127 12.45 19.71 -24.43
CA ALA A 127 12.44 20.77 -25.40
C ALA A 127 12.68 22.16 -24.77
N ARG A 128 12.20 22.33 -23.52
CA ARG A 128 12.36 23.58 -22.75
C ARG A 128 13.39 23.46 -21.62
N ARG A 129 14.16 22.35 -21.58
CA ARG A 129 15.23 22.07 -20.58
C ARG A 129 14.74 22.25 -19.14
N ARG A 130 13.57 21.70 -18.82
CA ARG A 130 12.95 21.76 -17.50
C ARG A 130 12.28 20.43 -17.15
N VAL A 131 11.96 20.24 -15.86
CA VAL A 131 11.14 19.13 -15.38
C VAL A 131 9.91 19.69 -14.69
N LEU A 132 8.75 19.14 -15.00
CA LEU A 132 7.48 19.45 -14.32
C LEU A 132 7.38 18.59 -13.07
N ALA A 133 6.80 19.13 -12.00
CA ALA A 133 6.59 18.42 -10.76
C ALA A 133 5.34 18.90 -10.03
N VAL A 134 4.74 18.03 -9.24
CA VAL A 134 3.79 18.42 -8.20
C VAL A 134 4.58 18.95 -7.01
N ARG A 135 4.23 20.16 -6.55
CA ARG A 135 4.83 20.82 -5.38
C ARG A 135 3.79 20.97 -4.26
N GLU A 136 4.18 20.68 -3.03
CA GLU A 136 3.52 21.18 -1.82
C GLU A 136 4.37 22.24 -1.14
N ASP A 137 3.79 23.41 -0.87
CA ASP A 137 4.42 24.52 -0.16
C ASP A 137 3.91 24.60 1.28
N HIS A 138 4.76 24.26 2.23
CA HIS A 138 4.46 24.25 3.66
C HIS A 138 4.86 25.57 4.36
N ARG A 139 5.44 26.53 3.66
CA ARG A 139 5.95 27.78 4.26
C ARG A 139 4.83 28.66 4.78
N GLY A 140 4.88 28.97 6.11
CA GLY A 140 3.89 29.84 6.74
C GLY A 140 2.46 29.29 6.76
N ARG A 141 2.29 27.97 6.55
CA ARG A 141 1.00 27.28 6.50
C ARG A 141 0.93 26.16 7.54
N PRO A 142 -0.26 25.87 8.09
CA PRO A 142 -0.42 24.71 8.95
C PRO A 142 -0.23 23.42 8.15
N PRO A 143 0.20 22.32 8.80
CA PRO A 143 0.39 21.01 8.15
C PRO A 143 -0.87 20.48 7.44
N THR A 144 -2.04 20.90 7.89
CA THR A 144 -3.34 20.54 7.32
C THR A 144 -3.71 21.35 6.08
N ASN A 145 -2.88 22.33 5.64
CA ASN A 145 -3.21 23.17 4.49
C ASN A 145 -1.98 23.69 3.72
N PRO A 146 -1.02 22.84 3.28
CA PRO A 146 0.01 23.26 2.33
C PRO A 146 -0.63 23.63 0.99
N GLU A 147 0.02 24.54 0.23
CA GLU A 147 -0.43 24.88 -1.11
C GLU A 147 0.06 23.87 -2.13
N ALA A 148 -0.84 23.35 -2.95
CA ALA A 148 -0.50 22.49 -4.07
C ALA A 148 -0.30 23.30 -5.36
N ALA A 149 0.72 22.95 -6.14
CA ALA A 149 0.95 23.51 -7.47
C ALA A 149 1.58 22.47 -8.40
N ILE A 150 1.38 22.62 -9.71
CA ILE A 150 2.28 22.04 -10.72
C ILE A 150 3.27 23.13 -11.09
N VAL A 151 4.55 22.81 -10.98
CA VAL A 151 5.65 23.74 -11.22
C VAL A 151 6.59 23.19 -12.30
N ALA A 152 7.30 24.09 -12.98
CA ALA A 152 8.40 23.76 -13.85
C ALA A 152 9.72 24.17 -13.18
N LEU A 153 10.64 23.22 -13.04
CA LEU A 153 11.97 23.37 -12.48
C LEU A 153 12.99 23.40 -13.63
N PRO A 154 13.71 24.50 -13.87
CA PRO A 154 14.77 24.55 -14.87
C PRO A 154 15.88 23.54 -14.55
N LEU A 155 16.33 22.78 -15.56
CA LEU A 155 17.37 21.75 -15.37
C LEU A 155 18.78 22.34 -15.22
N ASP A 156 19.02 23.62 -15.55
CA ASP A 156 20.27 24.32 -15.22
C ASP A 156 20.45 24.48 -13.70
N GLY A 157 19.31 24.49 -12.95
CA GLY A 157 19.30 24.52 -11.49
C GLY A 157 19.54 25.90 -10.88
N GLU A 158 19.69 26.96 -11.68
CA GLU A 158 19.99 28.31 -11.22
C GLU A 158 18.75 29.22 -11.17
N ALA A 159 17.85 29.06 -12.15
CA ALA A 159 16.63 29.86 -12.22
C ALA A 159 15.57 29.33 -11.25
N PRO A 160 14.70 30.20 -10.69
CA PRO A 160 13.63 29.81 -9.82
C PRO A 160 12.57 28.97 -10.55
N GLU A 161 11.81 28.19 -9.78
CA GLU A 161 10.67 27.44 -10.29
C GLU A 161 9.58 28.37 -10.87
N ILE A 162 8.88 27.87 -11.89
CA ILE A 162 7.76 28.57 -12.54
C ILE A 162 6.47 27.83 -12.19
N ILE A 163 5.50 28.51 -11.60
CA ILE A 163 4.18 27.93 -11.30
C ILE A 163 3.37 27.89 -12.59
N LEU A 164 2.94 26.68 -12.98
CA LEU A 164 2.10 26.44 -14.15
C LEU A 164 0.62 26.32 -13.78
N VAL A 165 0.31 25.55 -12.72
CA VAL A 165 -1.06 25.33 -12.24
C VAL A 165 -1.11 25.51 -10.74
N LYS A 166 -2.14 26.21 -10.23
CA LYS A 166 -2.49 26.33 -8.82
C LYS A 166 -3.99 26.57 -8.64
N GLY A 167 -4.49 26.42 -7.44
CA GLY A 167 -5.90 26.72 -7.09
C GLY A 167 -6.61 25.52 -6.49
N PRO A 168 -6.64 24.35 -7.12
CA PRO A 168 -7.20 23.15 -6.51
C PRO A 168 -6.46 22.76 -5.22
N ASP A 169 -7.18 22.07 -4.31
CA ASP A 169 -6.56 21.54 -3.09
C ASP A 169 -5.45 20.54 -3.40
N PHE A 170 -5.65 19.72 -4.42
CA PHE A 170 -4.73 18.67 -4.82
C PHE A 170 -4.51 18.62 -6.33
N LEU A 171 -3.31 18.29 -6.71
CA LEU A 171 -2.86 18.14 -8.09
C LEU A 171 -2.02 16.87 -8.22
N SER A 172 -2.11 16.18 -9.35
CA SER A 172 -1.29 15.03 -9.67
C SER A 172 -1.16 14.81 -11.18
N SER A 173 -0.26 13.92 -11.53
CA SER A 173 -0.12 13.36 -12.88
C SER A 173 0.03 14.41 -13.98
N PRO A 174 0.96 15.40 -13.86
CA PRO A 174 1.32 16.22 -15.00
C PRO A 174 1.94 15.34 -16.09
N ARG A 175 1.34 15.34 -17.29
CA ARG A 175 1.81 14.52 -18.43
C ARG A 175 1.85 15.36 -19.70
N LEU A 176 3.04 15.49 -20.24
CA LEU A 176 3.29 16.21 -21.49
C LEU A 176 3.00 15.32 -22.69
N SER A 177 2.33 15.88 -23.70
CA SER A 177 2.14 15.16 -24.97
C SER A 177 3.51 14.94 -25.67
N PRO A 178 3.69 13.86 -26.44
CA PRO A 178 4.95 13.56 -27.13
C PRO A 178 5.49 14.70 -28.02
N ASP A 179 4.61 15.52 -28.58
CA ASP A 179 4.99 16.69 -29.36
C ASP A 179 5.30 17.94 -28.50
N GLY A 180 5.18 17.84 -27.17
CA GLY A 180 5.46 18.91 -26.22
C GLY A 180 4.47 20.08 -26.23
N ARG A 181 3.32 19.93 -26.90
CA ARG A 181 2.36 21.03 -27.10
C ARG A 181 1.23 21.08 -26.10
N ASN A 182 0.93 19.96 -25.43
CA ASN A 182 -0.18 19.87 -24.49
C ASN A 182 0.29 19.27 -23.17
N LEU A 183 -0.24 19.82 -22.07
CA LEU A 183 -0.08 19.28 -20.72
C LEU A 183 -1.42 18.81 -20.22
N ALA A 184 -1.51 17.53 -19.80
CA ALA A 184 -2.65 16.98 -19.08
C ALA A 184 -2.31 16.82 -17.59
N TRP A 185 -3.30 16.98 -16.69
CA TRP A 185 -3.12 16.76 -15.25
C TRP A 185 -4.44 16.41 -14.57
N ILE A 186 -4.37 15.84 -13.39
CA ILE A 186 -5.50 15.55 -12.52
C ILE A 186 -5.55 16.56 -11.38
N ALA A 187 -6.77 16.97 -11.02
CA ALA A 187 -7.05 17.82 -9.87
C ALA A 187 -8.28 17.32 -9.10
N TRP A 188 -8.29 17.56 -7.79
CA TRP A 188 -9.48 17.36 -6.95
C TRP A 188 -9.45 18.33 -5.77
N ASP A 189 -10.59 18.44 -5.12
CA ASP A 189 -10.78 19.34 -3.97
C ASP A 189 -11.47 18.58 -2.83
N HIS A 190 -11.23 19.02 -1.61
CA HIS A 190 -11.98 18.58 -0.46
C HIS A 190 -13.51 18.71 -0.67
N PRO A 191 -14.34 17.80 -0.13
CA PRO A 191 -13.95 16.67 0.73
C PRO A 191 -13.59 15.38 -0.01
N ASP A 192 -13.56 15.41 -1.35
CA ASP A 192 -13.33 14.20 -2.14
C ASP A 192 -11.89 13.68 -2.01
N MET A 193 -11.76 12.36 -1.92
CA MET A 193 -10.48 11.67 -2.11
C MET A 193 -10.28 11.36 -3.60
N PRO A 194 -9.05 11.08 -4.06
CA PRO A 194 -8.80 10.86 -5.50
C PRO A 194 -9.47 9.60 -6.08
N TRP A 195 -9.99 8.71 -5.23
CA TRP A 195 -10.81 7.57 -5.64
C TRP A 195 -12.32 7.82 -5.53
N ASP A 196 -12.74 9.01 -5.08
CA ASP A 196 -14.14 9.41 -5.02
C ASP A 196 -14.52 10.22 -6.24
N ARG A 197 -13.77 11.32 -6.48
CA ARG A 197 -13.98 12.22 -7.60
C ARG A 197 -12.70 12.97 -7.94
N THR A 198 -12.31 12.90 -9.22
CA THR A 198 -11.20 13.67 -9.77
C THR A 198 -11.62 14.30 -11.11
N ARG A 199 -10.89 15.33 -11.52
CA ARG A 199 -11.06 16.03 -12.78
C ARG A 199 -9.78 15.95 -13.59
N LEU A 200 -9.90 15.58 -14.86
CA LEU A 200 -8.82 15.58 -15.83
C LEU A 200 -8.88 16.85 -16.66
N TYR A 201 -7.81 17.62 -16.61
CA TYR A 201 -7.64 18.84 -17.41
C TYR A 201 -6.57 18.63 -18.48
N CYS A 202 -6.67 19.42 -19.57
CA CYS A 202 -5.65 19.57 -20.58
C CYS A 202 -5.55 21.02 -21.00
N ALA A 203 -4.33 21.52 -21.25
CA ALA A 203 -4.09 22.84 -21.80
C ALA A 203 -2.96 22.82 -22.81
N ALA A 204 -3.02 23.68 -23.83
CA ALA A 204 -1.92 23.91 -24.72
C ALA A 204 -0.79 24.68 -24.02
N LEU A 205 0.43 24.43 -24.46
CA LEU A 205 1.64 25.14 -24.03
C LEU A 205 2.08 26.10 -25.13
N THR A 206 2.29 27.36 -24.78
CA THR A 206 2.94 28.35 -25.64
C THR A 206 4.40 27.97 -25.91
N ALA A 207 5.03 28.63 -26.87
CA ALA A 207 6.43 28.35 -27.24
C ALA A 207 7.43 28.55 -26.06
N ASP A 208 7.18 29.54 -25.21
CA ASP A 208 7.94 29.80 -23.98
C ASP A 208 7.52 28.90 -22.80
N GLY A 209 6.50 28.04 -23.01
CA GLY A 209 6.07 27.02 -22.06
C GLY A 209 5.13 27.50 -20.98
N ALA A 210 4.43 28.62 -21.17
CA ALA A 210 3.29 29.01 -20.37
C ALA A 210 2.04 28.19 -20.77
N LEU A 211 1.10 27.99 -19.84
CA LEU A 211 -0.15 27.31 -20.13
C LEU A 211 -1.19 28.29 -20.68
N GLU A 212 -1.89 27.87 -21.71
CA GLU A 212 -3.14 28.50 -22.16
C GLU A 212 -4.31 28.11 -21.22
N ALA A 213 -5.53 28.57 -21.56
CA ALA A 213 -6.71 28.27 -20.75
C ALA A 213 -6.98 26.74 -20.72
N PRO A 214 -7.13 26.13 -19.52
CA PRO A 214 -7.34 24.69 -19.42
C PRO A 214 -8.76 24.29 -19.85
N GLU A 215 -8.85 23.17 -20.56
CA GLU A 215 -10.10 22.47 -20.87
C GLU A 215 -10.32 21.34 -19.87
N LEU A 216 -11.54 21.20 -19.36
CA LEU A 216 -11.95 20.02 -18.60
C LEU A 216 -12.24 18.87 -19.59
N ILE A 217 -11.42 17.84 -19.54
CA ILE A 217 -11.54 16.67 -20.43
C ILE A 217 -12.54 15.66 -19.90
N ALA A 218 -12.46 15.35 -18.58
CA ALA A 218 -13.31 14.37 -17.92
C ALA A 218 -13.46 14.71 -16.43
N GLY A 219 -14.46 14.14 -15.74
CA GLY A 219 -14.73 14.40 -14.32
C GLY A 219 -15.77 15.51 -14.07
N ALA A 220 -16.57 15.89 -15.07
CA ALA A 220 -17.76 16.74 -14.88
C ALA A 220 -18.76 16.03 -13.97
N GLU A 221 -19.04 14.77 -14.24
CA GLU A 221 -19.81 13.89 -13.37
C GLU A 221 -18.89 13.19 -12.34
N PRO A 222 -19.45 12.72 -11.20
CA PRO A 222 -18.64 12.05 -10.16
C PRO A 222 -18.02 10.74 -10.65
N GLU A 223 -16.73 10.78 -10.93
CA GLU A 223 -15.89 9.64 -11.32
C GLU A 223 -14.48 9.79 -10.77
N ALA A 224 -13.78 8.68 -10.55
CA ALA A 224 -12.38 8.66 -10.18
C ALA A 224 -11.52 8.37 -11.41
N ILE A 225 -10.71 9.33 -11.81
CA ILE A 225 -9.82 9.26 -12.96
C ILE A 225 -8.39 9.07 -12.46
N VAL A 226 -7.66 8.14 -13.06
CA VAL A 226 -6.26 7.88 -12.74
C VAL A 226 -5.43 7.72 -14.00
N GLN A 227 -4.14 7.97 -13.87
CA GLN A 227 -3.11 7.76 -14.88
C GLN A 227 -3.48 8.33 -16.27
N PRO A 228 -3.59 9.67 -16.45
CA PRO A 228 -3.55 10.23 -17.80
C PRO A 228 -2.20 9.89 -18.44
N ALA A 229 -2.23 9.48 -19.71
CA ALA A 229 -1.03 9.20 -20.49
C ALA A 229 -1.29 9.43 -21.98
N TRP A 230 -0.27 9.83 -22.71
CA TRP A 230 -0.35 10.08 -24.14
C TRP A 230 0.21 8.90 -24.92
N SER A 231 -0.50 8.48 -25.95
CA SER A 231 0.08 7.59 -26.97
C SER A 231 1.07 8.34 -27.85
N SER A 232 1.92 7.61 -28.59
CA SER A 232 2.84 8.19 -29.58
C SER A 232 2.16 9.02 -30.67
N GLN A 233 0.85 8.89 -30.82
CA GLN A 233 0.02 9.64 -31.78
C GLN A 233 -0.63 10.89 -31.16
N ASN A 234 -0.19 11.34 -29.98
CA ASN A 234 -0.77 12.45 -29.22
C ASN A 234 -2.25 12.25 -28.85
N ILE A 235 -2.69 11.01 -28.66
CA ILE A 235 -4.02 10.71 -28.15
C ILE A 235 -3.92 10.55 -26.64
N LEU A 236 -4.72 11.33 -25.90
CA LEU A 236 -4.80 11.25 -24.44
C LEU A 236 -5.64 10.04 -24.04
N HIS A 237 -5.08 9.20 -23.15
CA HIS A 237 -5.74 8.06 -22.55
C HIS A 237 -5.82 8.27 -21.03
N PHE A 238 -6.77 7.64 -20.39
CA PHE A 238 -6.92 7.65 -18.93
C PHE A 238 -7.77 6.47 -18.47
N SER A 239 -7.64 6.08 -17.22
CA SER A 239 -8.56 5.12 -16.60
C SER A 239 -9.61 5.85 -15.76
N SER A 240 -10.87 5.44 -15.86
CA SER A 240 -12.00 6.01 -15.13
C SER A 240 -12.95 4.93 -14.61
N ASP A 241 -13.52 5.12 -13.43
CA ASP A 241 -14.50 4.23 -12.82
C ASP A 241 -15.98 4.59 -13.11
N ARG A 242 -16.22 5.44 -14.13
CA ARG A 242 -17.56 5.89 -14.55
C ARG A 242 -18.53 4.76 -14.90
N SER A 243 -17.99 3.62 -15.33
CA SER A 243 -18.77 2.40 -15.66
C SER A 243 -19.05 1.49 -14.47
N GLY A 244 -18.64 1.88 -13.26
CA GLY A 244 -18.67 1.02 -12.07
C GLY A 244 -17.37 0.26 -11.81
N TRP A 245 -16.45 0.24 -12.76
CA TRP A 245 -15.12 -0.36 -12.72
C TRP A 245 -14.11 0.60 -13.34
N TRP A 246 -12.89 0.66 -12.84
CA TRP A 246 -11.83 1.40 -13.52
C TRP A 246 -11.53 0.76 -14.87
N ASN A 247 -11.96 1.39 -15.94
CA ASN A 247 -11.74 0.99 -17.31
C ASN A 247 -10.96 2.04 -18.10
N LEU A 248 -10.32 1.62 -19.17
CA LEU A 248 -9.46 2.46 -19.99
C LEU A 248 -10.25 3.19 -21.08
N TYR A 249 -10.01 4.49 -21.21
CA TYR A 249 -10.62 5.40 -22.18
C TYR A 249 -9.55 6.11 -23.02
N ALA A 250 -9.90 6.46 -24.26
CA ALA A 250 -9.11 7.32 -25.13
C ALA A 250 -9.94 8.54 -25.57
N ARG A 251 -9.33 9.73 -25.52
CA ARG A 251 -9.94 10.98 -26.00
C ARG A 251 -9.73 11.11 -27.50
N VAL A 252 -10.72 10.78 -28.32
CA VAL A 252 -10.64 10.81 -29.77
C VAL A 252 -11.69 11.80 -30.33
N ARG A 253 -11.21 12.84 -31.03
CA ARG A 253 -12.07 13.87 -31.67
C ARG A 253 -13.09 14.48 -30.70
N GLY A 254 -12.67 14.73 -29.46
CA GLY A 254 -13.50 15.34 -28.42
C GLY A 254 -14.46 14.37 -27.70
N ALA A 255 -14.44 13.08 -28.01
CA ALA A 255 -15.23 12.05 -27.34
C ALA A 255 -14.34 11.06 -26.57
N ASP A 256 -14.82 10.55 -25.42
CA ASP A 256 -14.16 9.53 -24.64
C ASP A 256 -14.64 8.14 -25.09
N LEU A 257 -13.77 7.37 -25.70
CA LEU A 257 -14.05 6.02 -26.17
C LEU A 257 -13.56 4.99 -25.15
N ALA A 258 -14.45 4.13 -24.66
CA ALA A 258 -14.06 2.98 -23.85
C ALA A 258 -13.30 1.97 -24.73
N LEU A 259 -12.08 1.63 -24.34
CA LEU A 259 -11.21 0.76 -25.16
C LEU A 259 -11.49 -0.72 -24.96
N CYS A 260 -11.85 -1.12 -23.74
CA CYS A 260 -12.15 -2.52 -23.39
C CYS A 260 -12.99 -2.55 -22.12
N PRO A 261 -14.32 -2.34 -22.19
CA PRO A 261 -15.20 -2.40 -21.02
C PRO A 261 -15.23 -3.81 -20.42
N ILE A 262 -14.81 -3.92 -19.14
CA ILE A 262 -14.75 -5.20 -18.41
C ILE A 262 -15.17 -5.01 -16.96
N GLU A 263 -15.69 -6.06 -16.34
CA GLU A 263 -15.92 -6.15 -14.90
C GLU A 263 -14.61 -6.54 -14.18
N ALA A 264 -13.65 -5.61 -14.23
CA ALA A 264 -12.35 -5.69 -13.58
C ALA A 264 -11.75 -4.29 -13.48
N GLU A 265 -10.79 -4.10 -12.57
CA GLU A 265 -10.17 -2.80 -12.29
C GLU A 265 -8.87 -2.61 -13.08
N VAL A 266 -8.88 -1.83 -14.15
CA VAL A 266 -7.67 -1.31 -14.82
C VAL A 266 -7.32 0.04 -14.19
N GLY A 267 -7.18 0.06 -12.88
CA GLY A 267 -6.99 1.25 -12.07
C GLY A 267 -6.89 0.88 -10.60
N GLY A 268 -6.93 1.89 -9.75
CA GLY A 268 -6.90 1.71 -8.30
C GLY A 268 -6.86 3.04 -7.54
N PRO A 269 -6.94 3.01 -6.22
CA PRO A 269 -6.93 4.22 -5.40
C PRO A 269 -5.57 4.90 -5.47
N HIS A 270 -5.56 6.19 -5.77
CA HIS A 270 -4.35 6.98 -6.00
C HIS A 270 -3.76 7.50 -4.68
N TRP A 271 -3.28 6.59 -3.82
CA TRP A 271 -2.60 6.91 -2.57
C TRP A 271 -1.23 7.54 -2.79
N VAL A 272 -0.54 7.09 -3.83
CA VAL A 272 0.83 7.51 -4.14
C VAL A 272 0.94 7.94 -5.61
N PHE A 273 1.88 8.82 -5.90
CA PHE A 273 2.11 9.26 -7.27
C PHE A 273 2.75 8.17 -8.14
N ARG A 274 2.55 8.27 -9.46
CA ARG A 274 3.15 7.40 -10.47
C ARG A 274 2.75 5.92 -10.40
N GLN A 275 1.60 5.60 -9.82
CA GLN A 275 1.01 4.28 -10.01
C GLN A 275 0.71 4.04 -11.48
N ARG A 276 1.01 2.83 -11.98
CA ARG A 276 0.87 2.49 -13.40
C ARG A 276 -0.07 1.30 -13.57
N TYR A 277 -1.06 1.50 -14.41
CA TYR A 277 -2.07 0.50 -14.72
C TYR A 277 -2.00 0.06 -16.18
N TYR A 278 -1.38 0.86 -17.06
CA TYR A 278 -1.18 0.54 -18.47
C TYR A 278 0.03 1.25 -19.06
N ALA A 279 0.49 0.74 -20.23
CA ALA A 279 1.54 1.34 -21.05
C ALA A 279 1.31 1.00 -22.54
N PHE A 280 1.89 1.81 -23.43
CA PHE A 280 1.75 1.64 -24.88
C PHE A 280 2.93 0.84 -25.43
N LEU A 281 2.64 -0.19 -26.24
CA LEU A 281 3.63 -0.90 -27.02
C LEU A 281 3.95 -0.13 -28.30
N LYS A 282 5.10 -0.42 -28.95
CA LYS A 282 5.53 0.22 -30.20
C LYS A 282 4.54 0.04 -31.35
N ASP A 283 3.81 -1.07 -31.36
CA ASP A 283 2.81 -1.41 -32.37
C ASP A 283 1.42 -0.83 -32.11
N GLY A 284 1.26 -0.01 -31.07
CA GLY A 284 0.02 0.67 -30.69
C GLY A 284 -0.90 -0.15 -29.78
N ARG A 285 -0.60 -1.43 -29.51
CA ARG A 285 -1.31 -2.20 -28.48
C ARG A 285 -1.00 -1.63 -27.09
N ILE A 286 -1.88 -1.91 -26.14
CA ILE A 286 -1.72 -1.48 -24.76
C ILE A 286 -1.46 -2.72 -23.90
N VAL A 287 -0.40 -2.69 -23.10
CA VAL A 287 -0.23 -3.62 -22.00
C VAL A 287 -0.84 -3.00 -20.75
N ALA A 288 -1.66 -3.75 -20.03
CA ALA A 288 -2.32 -3.27 -18.82
C ALA A 288 -2.22 -4.30 -17.69
N SER A 289 -2.20 -3.81 -16.45
CA SER A 289 -2.55 -4.64 -15.30
C SER A 289 -4.03 -4.45 -14.97
N PHE A 290 -4.69 -5.53 -14.58
CA PHE A 290 -6.07 -5.49 -14.12
C PHE A 290 -6.24 -6.32 -12.85
N VAL A 291 -7.16 -5.90 -11.99
CA VAL A 291 -7.55 -6.66 -10.79
C VAL A 291 -8.93 -7.24 -11.00
N LYS A 292 -9.05 -8.53 -10.76
CA LYS A 292 -10.31 -9.25 -10.69
C LYS A 292 -10.27 -10.23 -9.53
N ASP A 293 -11.29 -10.23 -8.70
CA ASP A 293 -11.42 -11.11 -7.53
C ASP A 293 -10.18 -11.02 -6.61
N GLY A 294 -9.70 -9.79 -6.35
CA GLY A 294 -8.52 -9.52 -5.52
C GLY A 294 -7.16 -9.95 -6.12
N VAL A 295 -7.12 -10.47 -7.35
CA VAL A 295 -5.88 -10.92 -8.00
C VAL A 295 -5.49 -9.99 -9.14
N ARG A 296 -4.25 -9.46 -9.11
CA ARG A 296 -3.71 -8.60 -10.16
C ARG A 296 -2.94 -9.40 -11.21
N ARG A 297 -3.36 -9.26 -12.47
CA ARG A 297 -2.73 -9.91 -13.63
C ARG A 297 -2.43 -8.87 -14.71
N ALA A 298 -1.63 -9.24 -15.71
CA ALA A 298 -1.36 -8.43 -16.88
C ALA A 298 -2.07 -8.99 -18.12
N ALA A 299 -2.42 -8.09 -19.04
CA ALA A 299 -3.03 -8.42 -20.31
C ALA A 299 -2.62 -7.43 -21.41
N LEU A 300 -2.82 -7.84 -22.65
CA LEU A 300 -2.83 -6.95 -23.80
C LEU A 300 -4.27 -6.49 -24.10
N ILE A 301 -4.42 -5.21 -24.40
CA ILE A 301 -5.66 -4.63 -24.89
C ILE A 301 -5.44 -4.19 -26.32
N ALA A 302 -6.22 -4.77 -27.24
CA ALA A 302 -6.24 -4.44 -28.66
C ALA A 302 -7.64 -4.74 -29.23
N ASP A 303 -8.12 -3.93 -30.17
CA ASP A 303 -9.39 -4.13 -30.87
C ASP A 303 -10.59 -4.42 -29.96
N GLY A 304 -10.66 -3.73 -28.81
CA GLY A 304 -11.73 -3.90 -27.84
C GLY A 304 -11.67 -5.18 -27.01
N ARG A 305 -10.57 -5.93 -27.07
CA ARG A 305 -10.39 -7.22 -26.37
C ARG A 305 -9.22 -7.18 -25.40
N LEU A 306 -9.42 -7.85 -24.27
CA LEU A 306 -8.38 -8.10 -23.27
C LEU A 306 -7.88 -9.55 -23.47
N THR A 307 -6.57 -9.70 -23.73
CA THR A 307 -5.90 -10.99 -23.86
C THR A 307 -4.89 -11.14 -22.72
N PRO A 308 -5.11 -12.05 -21.74
CA PRO A 308 -4.18 -12.26 -20.64
C PRO A 308 -2.77 -12.60 -21.12
N LEU A 309 -1.76 -12.08 -20.41
CA LEU A 309 -0.35 -12.43 -20.61
C LEU A 309 0.05 -13.54 -19.67
N ASP A 310 0.80 -14.50 -20.19
CA ASP A 310 1.39 -15.58 -19.39
C ASP A 310 2.70 -15.11 -18.72
N ILE A 311 2.54 -14.26 -17.70
CA ILE A 311 3.64 -13.76 -16.85
C ILE A 311 3.28 -13.83 -15.36
N GLY A 312 2.17 -14.50 -15.02
CA GLY A 312 1.67 -14.62 -13.67
C GLY A 312 1.09 -13.31 -13.11
N GLN A 313 1.20 -13.16 -11.81
CA GLN A 313 0.75 -11.95 -11.09
C GLN A 313 1.83 -10.87 -11.15
N VAL A 314 1.40 -9.62 -11.17
CA VAL A 314 2.28 -8.43 -11.24
C VAL A 314 1.90 -7.40 -10.19
N ALA A 315 2.87 -6.59 -9.75
CA ALA A 315 2.63 -5.52 -8.78
C ALA A 315 1.90 -4.33 -9.44
N GLU A 316 2.31 -3.99 -10.67
CA GLU A 316 1.76 -2.90 -11.48
C GLU A 316 1.81 -3.27 -12.98
N SER A 317 1.39 -2.38 -13.87
CA SER A 317 1.46 -2.64 -15.31
C SER A 317 2.89 -2.90 -15.76
N PRO A 318 3.13 -3.95 -16.57
CA PRO A 318 4.39 -4.11 -17.26
C PRO A 318 4.74 -2.89 -18.13
N GLN A 319 6.04 -2.62 -18.26
CA GLN A 319 6.58 -1.52 -19.06
C GLN A 319 7.26 -2.07 -20.31
N PRO A 320 7.04 -1.48 -21.48
CA PRO A 320 7.73 -1.90 -22.70
C PRO A 320 9.24 -1.60 -22.61
N ILE A 321 10.06 -2.57 -23.00
CA ILE A 321 11.52 -2.44 -23.14
C ILE A 321 11.95 -3.22 -24.38
N GLY A 322 12.61 -2.54 -25.34
CA GLY A 322 12.91 -3.14 -26.64
C GLY A 322 11.62 -3.66 -27.32
N ASP A 323 11.56 -4.96 -27.63
CA ASP A 323 10.40 -5.65 -28.17
C ASP A 323 9.66 -6.48 -27.09
N GLY A 324 10.07 -6.34 -25.85
CA GLY A 324 9.58 -7.08 -24.69
C GLY A 324 8.96 -6.22 -23.62
N LEU A 325 8.92 -6.79 -22.42
CA LEU A 325 8.30 -6.19 -21.24
C LEU A 325 9.22 -6.33 -20.03
N ALA A 326 9.31 -5.28 -19.21
CA ALA A 326 9.86 -5.34 -17.86
C ALA A 326 8.71 -5.17 -16.84
N TYR A 327 8.76 -5.94 -15.75
CA TYR A 327 7.69 -5.92 -14.74
C TYR A 327 8.18 -6.41 -13.39
N ILE A 328 7.44 -6.08 -12.34
CA ILE A 328 7.60 -6.66 -11.02
C ILE A 328 6.63 -7.83 -10.90
N ALA A 329 7.17 -9.05 -10.97
CA ALA A 329 6.39 -10.27 -10.74
C ALA A 329 6.09 -10.43 -9.25
N THR A 330 4.87 -10.83 -8.91
CA THR A 330 4.40 -11.07 -7.53
C THR A 330 3.70 -12.43 -7.42
N PRO A 331 4.40 -13.54 -7.70
CA PRO A 331 3.78 -14.86 -7.63
C PRO A 331 3.37 -15.20 -6.20
N PRO A 332 2.37 -16.08 -5.99
CA PRO A 332 1.95 -16.51 -4.65
C PRO A 332 2.96 -17.48 -3.99
N THR A 333 3.96 -17.96 -4.74
CA THR A 333 4.90 -19.01 -4.30
C THR A 333 6.33 -18.55 -4.11
N ALA A 334 6.66 -17.30 -4.45
CA ALA A 334 8.01 -16.77 -4.32
C ALA A 334 8.00 -15.26 -4.06
N PRO A 335 9.06 -14.70 -3.45
CA PRO A 335 9.20 -13.27 -3.26
C PRO A 335 9.05 -12.47 -4.56
N PRO A 336 8.59 -11.21 -4.50
CA PRO A 336 8.56 -10.32 -5.65
C PRO A 336 9.90 -10.24 -6.35
N SER A 337 9.87 -10.08 -7.68
CA SER A 337 11.09 -9.94 -8.47
C SER A 337 10.89 -9.06 -9.68
N ILE A 338 11.92 -8.29 -10.05
CA ILE A 338 11.98 -7.59 -11.33
C ILE A 338 12.39 -8.60 -12.39
N GLN A 339 11.62 -8.67 -13.46
CA GLN A 339 11.85 -9.57 -14.59
C GLN A 339 11.75 -8.80 -15.91
N ILE A 340 12.49 -9.29 -16.90
CA ILE A 340 12.40 -8.85 -18.29
C ILE A 340 11.97 -10.06 -19.14
N LYS A 341 10.89 -9.91 -19.89
CA LYS A 341 10.47 -10.81 -20.95
C LYS A 341 10.94 -10.21 -22.28
N PRO A 342 12.02 -10.73 -22.92
CA PRO A 342 12.66 -10.05 -24.07
C PRO A 342 11.75 -9.90 -25.27
N ALA A 343 10.81 -10.82 -25.45
CA ALA A 343 9.69 -10.76 -26.39
C ALA A 343 8.51 -11.52 -25.82
N LEU A 344 7.29 -11.29 -26.29
CA LEU A 344 6.07 -11.90 -25.73
C LEU A 344 6.09 -13.43 -25.71
N GLY A 345 6.80 -14.09 -26.64
CA GLY A 345 6.95 -15.55 -26.70
C GLY A 345 8.15 -16.13 -25.95
N CYS A 346 9.01 -15.31 -25.34
CA CYS A 346 10.20 -15.76 -24.66
C CYS A 346 9.97 -16.03 -23.16
N GLU A 347 10.84 -16.83 -22.54
CA GLU A 347 10.89 -16.97 -21.08
C GLU A 347 11.38 -15.68 -20.41
N PRO A 348 10.85 -15.34 -19.25
CA PRO A 348 11.32 -14.18 -18.48
C PRO A 348 12.73 -14.37 -17.92
N LEU A 349 13.52 -13.33 -17.95
CA LEU A 349 14.85 -13.25 -17.34
C LEU A 349 14.74 -12.54 -15.99
N LEU A 350 15.27 -13.16 -14.93
CA LEU A 350 15.36 -12.54 -13.61
C LEU A 350 16.39 -11.41 -13.62
N VAL A 351 15.98 -10.22 -13.20
CA VAL A 351 16.87 -9.06 -12.97
C VAL A 351 17.23 -8.95 -11.50
N LYS A 352 16.22 -8.93 -10.62
CA LYS A 352 16.39 -8.73 -9.18
C LYS A 352 15.29 -9.42 -8.40
N ALA A 353 15.62 -10.19 -7.40
CA ALA A 353 14.66 -10.73 -6.44
C ALA A 353 14.62 -9.84 -5.18
N ALA A 354 13.45 -9.66 -4.59
CA ALA A 354 13.24 -8.92 -3.35
C ALA A 354 13.85 -9.65 -2.14
N ALA A 355 13.90 -10.98 -2.18
CA ALA A 355 14.55 -11.82 -1.19
C ALA A 355 15.04 -13.11 -1.86
N PRO A 356 15.99 -13.82 -1.26
CA PRO A 356 16.31 -15.17 -1.71
C PRO A 356 15.09 -16.09 -1.65
N SER A 357 14.88 -16.92 -2.66
CA SER A 357 13.85 -17.97 -2.62
C SER A 357 14.37 -19.17 -1.84
N VAL A 358 14.32 -19.08 -0.51
CA VAL A 358 14.92 -20.09 0.38
C VAL A 358 13.90 -20.97 1.11
N LEU A 359 12.60 -20.67 0.94
CA LEU A 359 11.56 -21.48 1.57
C LEU A 359 11.23 -22.71 0.70
N PRO A 360 11.24 -23.91 1.29
CA PRO A 360 10.75 -25.09 0.59
C PRO A 360 9.28 -24.93 0.18
N PRO A 361 8.88 -25.32 -1.03
CA PRO A 361 7.49 -25.21 -1.50
C PRO A 361 6.46 -25.85 -0.55
N GLU A 362 6.87 -26.88 0.20
CA GLU A 362 6.06 -27.58 1.18
C GLU A 362 5.78 -26.75 2.44
N THR A 363 6.47 -25.61 2.59
CA THR A 363 6.26 -24.67 3.71
C THR A 363 5.42 -23.46 3.30
N ILE A 364 5.33 -23.17 2.00
CA ILE A 364 4.64 -21.98 1.50
C ILE A 364 3.13 -22.21 1.50
N SER A 365 2.40 -21.46 2.31
CA SER A 365 0.94 -21.39 2.26
C SER A 365 0.51 -20.40 1.19
N ILE A 366 -0.36 -20.84 0.29
CA ILE A 366 -0.89 -20.04 -0.82
C ILE A 366 -2.32 -19.62 -0.45
N GLY A 367 -2.64 -18.35 -0.62
CA GLY A 367 -3.96 -17.80 -0.34
C GLY A 367 -5.02 -18.36 -1.28
N GLU A 368 -5.97 -19.07 -0.72
CA GLU A 368 -7.15 -19.57 -1.43
C GLU A 368 -8.26 -18.52 -1.31
N PRO A 369 -8.87 -18.06 -2.42
CA PRO A 369 -9.99 -17.13 -2.34
C PRO A 369 -11.19 -17.83 -1.68
N ILE A 370 -11.82 -17.15 -0.74
CA ILE A 370 -13.07 -17.58 -0.11
C ILE A 370 -14.11 -16.48 -0.21
N GLU A 371 -15.36 -16.88 -0.37
CA GLU A 371 -16.54 -16.03 -0.25
C GLU A 371 -17.37 -16.49 0.95
N PHE A 372 -17.92 -15.55 1.69
CA PHE A 372 -18.72 -15.81 2.87
C PHE A 372 -19.92 -14.85 2.94
N PRO A 373 -21.04 -15.25 3.56
CA PRO A 373 -22.22 -14.40 3.65
C PRO A 373 -22.01 -13.24 4.62
N THR A 374 -22.48 -12.05 4.22
CA THR A 374 -22.55 -10.84 5.04
C THR A 374 -23.94 -10.19 4.91
N SER A 375 -24.24 -9.18 5.72
CA SER A 375 -25.53 -8.46 5.64
C SER A 375 -25.73 -7.65 4.35
N HIS A 376 -24.64 -7.42 3.58
CA HIS A 376 -24.65 -6.58 2.37
C HIS A 376 -24.25 -7.33 1.10
N GLY A 377 -24.23 -8.67 1.14
CA GLY A 377 -23.86 -9.53 0.02
C GLY A 377 -22.64 -10.40 0.34
N PRO A 378 -21.96 -10.95 -0.67
CA PRO A 378 -20.77 -11.76 -0.46
C PRO A 378 -19.61 -10.91 0.07
N GLY A 379 -18.98 -11.36 1.17
CA GLY A 379 -17.69 -10.90 1.64
C GLY A 379 -16.58 -11.72 0.99
N HIS A 380 -15.37 -11.15 0.88
CA HIS A 380 -14.24 -11.74 0.18
C HIS A 380 -13.00 -11.77 1.06
N ALA A 381 -12.25 -12.86 1.01
CA ALA A 381 -10.97 -12.98 1.70
C ALA A 381 -10.06 -14.00 1.02
N PHE A 382 -8.80 -14.03 1.47
CA PHE A 382 -7.86 -15.11 1.17
C PHE A 382 -7.61 -15.92 2.43
N TRP A 383 -7.87 -17.24 2.36
CA TRP A 383 -7.55 -18.18 3.41
C TRP A 383 -6.17 -18.81 3.19
N TYR A 384 -5.34 -18.79 4.22
CA TYR A 384 -4.01 -19.40 4.24
C TYR A 384 -3.95 -20.48 5.32
N ALA A 385 -3.97 -21.74 4.90
CA ALA A 385 -3.86 -22.88 5.81
C ALA A 385 -2.46 -22.96 6.46
N PRO A 386 -2.35 -23.45 7.71
CA PRO A 386 -1.05 -23.78 8.29
C PRO A 386 -0.27 -24.75 7.43
N LYS A 387 1.01 -24.45 7.15
CA LYS A 387 1.84 -25.28 6.28
C LYS A 387 3.29 -25.27 6.74
N ASN A 388 3.82 -26.46 7.03
CA ASN A 388 5.21 -26.68 7.39
C ASN A 388 5.69 -28.01 6.83
N ARG A 389 6.94 -28.09 6.37
CA ARG A 389 7.54 -29.31 5.82
C ARG A 389 7.67 -30.40 6.89
N ASP A 390 8.11 -30.01 8.10
CA ASP A 390 8.59 -30.93 9.12
C ASP A 390 7.59 -31.17 10.26
N PHE A 391 6.52 -30.33 10.37
CA PHE A 391 5.52 -30.39 11.45
C PHE A 391 4.10 -30.55 10.93
N SER A 392 3.27 -31.16 11.78
CA SER A 392 1.81 -31.23 11.63
C SER A 392 1.14 -31.12 12.98
N GLY A 393 -0.11 -30.65 12.99
CA GLY A 393 -0.93 -30.61 14.20
C GLY A 393 -1.38 -32.00 14.68
N PRO A 394 -1.79 -32.13 15.94
CA PRO A 394 -2.40 -33.36 16.45
C PRO A 394 -3.66 -33.75 15.68
N ALA A 395 -3.92 -35.05 15.55
CA ALA A 395 -5.12 -35.54 14.89
C ALA A 395 -6.40 -34.99 15.55
N GLY A 396 -7.33 -34.47 14.75
CA GLY A 396 -8.56 -33.87 15.22
C GLY A 396 -8.44 -32.46 15.81
N ALA A 397 -7.24 -31.96 16.07
CA ALA A 397 -7.03 -30.58 16.51
C ALA A 397 -7.17 -29.60 15.33
N ARG A 398 -7.65 -28.38 15.63
CA ARG A 398 -7.78 -27.29 14.66
C ARG A 398 -6.80 -26.17 15.00
N PRO A 399 -6.28 -25.45 13.99
CA PRO A 399 -5.33 -24.35 14.20
C PRO A 399 -6.03 -23.12 14.82
N PRO A 400 -5.31 -22.30 15.60
CA PRO A 400 -5.74 -20.94 15.88
C PRO A 400 -5.76 -20.12 14.59
N LEU A 401 -6.55 -19.03 14.59
CA LEU A 401 -6.71 -18.11 13.46
C LEU A 401 -6.24 -16.72 13.81
N VAL A 402 -5.53 -16.09 12.87
CA VAL A 402 -5.29 -14.64 12.83
C VAL A 402 -6.05 -14.05 11.65
N VAL A 403 -7.00 -13.16 11.93
CA VAL A 403 -7.69 -12.36 10.91
C VAL A 403 -6.87 -11.11 10.64
N LEU A 404 -6.56 -10.86 9.37
CA LEU A 404 -5.87 -9.65 8.94
C LEU A 404 -6.89 -8.67 8.36
N SER A 405 -6.80 -7.41 8.78
CA SER A 405 -7.51 -6.27 8.20
C SER A 405 -6.51 -5.29 7.62
N HIS A 406 -6.62 -5.01 6.32
CA HIS A 406 -5.71 -4.09 5.64
C HIS A 406 -5.97 -2.63 6.05
N GLY A 407 -4.95 -1.79 5.87
CA GLY A 407 -5.04 -0.34 6.05
C GLY A 407 -5.69 0.37 4.86
N GLY A 408 -5.75 1.67 4.95
CA GLY A 408 -6.36 2.55 3.95
C GLY A 408 -7.42 3.45 4.59
N PRO A 409 -8.71 3.05 4.73
CA PRO A 409 -9.31 1.74 4.46
C PRO A 409 -9.59 1.44 2.98
N THR A 410 -9.55 2.44 2.08
CA THR A 410 -9.75 2.24 0.63
C THR A 410 -8.49 1.63 0.00
N SER A 411 -8.32 0.34 0.17
CA SER A 411 -7.20 -0.46 -0.34
C SER A 411 -7.68 -1.89 -0.65
N MET A 412 -6.78 -2.83 -0.80
CA MET A 412 -7.11 -4.26 -0.89
C MET A 412 -5.93 -5.12 -0.48
N THR A 413 -6.21 -6.36 -0.08
CA THR A 413 -5.21 -7.41 -0.02
C THR A 413 -5.24 -8.28 -1.27
N THR A 414 -4.14 -8.93 -1.59
CA THR A 414 -3.97 -9.87 -2.72
C THR A 414 -3.29 -11.13 -2.22
N ASN A 415 -3.40 -12.22 -2.98
CA ASN A 415 -2.79 -13.50 -2.58
C ASN A 415 -1.33 -13.68 -3.03
N HIS A 416 -0.61 -12.60 -3.31
CA HIS A 416 0.82 -12.68 -3.61
C HIS A 416 1.62 -13.23 -2.41
N PHE A 417 2.82 -13.74 -2.68
CA PHE A 417 3.71 -14.21 -1.63
C PHE A 417 3.99 -13.12 -0.58
N ASN A 418 3.64 -13.39 0.66
CA ASN A 418 3.83 -12.47 1.78
C ASN A 418 4.52 -13.18 2.94
N LEU A 419 5.75 -12.79 3.24
CA LEU A 419 6.52 -13.37 4.35
C LEU A 419 5.84 -13.20 5.70
N ASN A 420 5.06 -12.11 5.92
CA ASN A 420 4.29 -11.95 7.16
C ASN A 420 3.21 -13.03 7.31
N VAL A 421 2.55 -13.42 6.23
CA VAL A 421 1.61 -14.56 6.24
C VAL A 421 2.36 -15.87 6.49
N GLN A 422 3.51 -16.09 5.79
CA GLN A 422 4.33 -17.28 6.00
C GLN A 422 4.90 -17.39 7.41
N TRP A 423 5.13 -16.26 8.09
CA TRP A 423 5.52 -16.22 9.50
C TRP A 423 4.52 -16.96 10.39
N TRP A 424 3.23 -16.72 10.20
CA TRP A 424 2.17 -17.35 10.97
C TRP A 424 1.91 -18.80 10.54
N THR A 425 1.72 -19.01 9.24
CA THR A 425 1.29 -20.31 8.71
C THR A 425 2.32 -21.41 8.90
N SER A 426 3.61 -21.06 8.80
CA SER A 426 4.71 -22.03 9.04
C SER A 426 4.87 -22.43 10.52
N ARG A 427 4.22 -21.70 11.44
CA ARG A 427 4.16 -22.02 12.88
C ARG A 427 2.87 -22.74 13.29
N GLY A 428 2.01 -23.07 12.34
CA GLY A 428 0.76 -23.77 12.61
C GLY A 428 -0.42 -22.84 12.92
N ILE A 429 -0.33 -21.57 12.55
CA ILE A 429 -1.40 -20.60 12.74
C ILE A 429 -2.07 -20.34 11.40
N GLY A 430 -3.38 -20.50 11.29
CA GLY A 430 -4.14 -20.12 10.10
C GLY A 430 -4.25 -18.61 9.97
N VAL A 431 -4.33 -18.13 8.74
CA VAL A 431 -4.50 -16.70 8.45
C VAL A 431 -5.66 -16.52 7.48
N VAL A 432 -6.56 -15.57 7.77
CA VAL A 432 -7.52 -15.06 6.79
C VAL A 432 -7.29 -13.58 6.58
N ASP A 433 -7.03 -13.19 5.34
CA ASP A 433 -6.73 -11.82 4.93
C ASP A 433 -7.95 -11.26 4.19
N VAL A 434 -8.65 -10.30 4.84
CA VAL A 434 -10.03 -9.93 4.47
C VAL A 434 -10.02 -8.70 3.56
N ASN A 435 -10.69 -8.83 2.40
CA ASN A 435 -11.12 -7.71 1.58
C ASN A 435 -12.54 -7.30 2.01
N TYR A 436 -12.64 -6.55 3.11
CA TYR A 436 -13.91 -6.09 3.65
C TYR A 436 -14.63 -5.11 2.71
N GLY A 437 -15.94 -4.95 2.84
CA GLY A 437 -16.73 -3.96 2.09
C GLY A 437 -16.12 -2.57 2.23
N GLY A 438 -15.79 -1.96 1.09
CA GLY A 438 -14.92 -0.78 1.01
C GLY A 438 -13.58 -1.04 0.32
N SER A 439 -13.15 -2.32 0.23
CA SER A 439 -11.94 -2.68 -0.51
C SER A 439 -12.09 -2.41 -2.00
N THR A 440 -10.95 -2.15 -2.66
CA THR A 440 -10.85 -2.05 -4.12
C THR A 440 -10.68 -3.44 -4.74
N GLY A 441 -10.80 -3.53 -6.07
CA GLY A 441 -10.65 -4.79 -6.80
C GLY A 441 -11.97 -5.55 -7.05
N TYR A 442 -13.08 -5.02 -6.55
CA TYR A 442 -14.43 -5.59 -6.65
C TYR A 442 -15.45 -4.58 -7.20
N GLY A 443 -14.99 -3.55 -7.85
CA GLY A 443 -15.81 -2.49 -8.45
C GLY A 443 -16.20 -1.36 -7.48
N ARG A 444 -16.66 -0.25 -8.07
CA ARG A 444 -17.06 0.95 -7.31
C ARG A 444 -18.21 0.71 -6.33
N PRO A 445 -19.24 -0.10 -6.64
CA PRO A 445 -20.30 -0.39 -5.68
C PRO A 445 -19.76 -1.05 -4.40
N PHE A 446 -18.87 -2.03 -4.51
CA PHE A 446 -18.25 -2.69 -3.35
C PHE A 446 -17.36 -1.73 -2.56
N ARG A 447 -16.54 -0.93 -3.26
CA ARG A 447 -15.69 0.10 -2.63
C ARG A 447 -16.54 1.10 -1.82
N ARG A 448 -17.73 1.43 -2.25
CA ARG A 448 -18.64 2.38 -1.60
C ARG A 448 -19.48 1.80 -0.46
N LEU A 449 -19.39 0.51 -0.17
CA LEU A 449 -20.07 -0.09 0.98
C LEU A 449 -19.60 0.52 2.31
N LEU A 450 -18.41 1.11 2.34
CA LEU A 450 -17.86 1.75 3.53
C LEU A 450 -18.33 3.21 3.73
N ASP A 451 -18.96 3.84 2.71
CA ASP A 451 -19.46 5.21 2.81
C ASP A 451 -20.47 5.33 3.97
N GLY A 452 -20.14 6.15 4.99
CA GLY A 452 -20.91 6.33 6.21
C GLY A 452 -20.96 5.11 7.13
N ARG A 453 -20.22 4.02 6.83
CA ARG A 453 -20.32 2.74 7.51
C ARG A 453 -18.97 2.17 7.99
N TRP A 454 -17.91 2.97 7.99
CA TRP A 454 -16.63 2.54 8.56
C TRP A 454 -16.75 2.27 10.07
N GLY A 455 -16.17 1.19 10.54
CA GLY A 455 -16.37 0.63 11.87
C GLY A 455 -17.63 -0.26 12.02
N ILE A 456 -18.36 -0.47 10.92
CA ILE A 456 -19.51 -1.42 10.87
C ILE A 456 -19.23 -2.53 9.85
N VAL A 457 -19.12 -2.18 8.57
CA VAL A 457 -18.98 -3.14 7.46
C VAL A 457 -17.66 -3.90 7.56
N ASP A 458 -16.57 -3.19 7.78
CA ASP A 458 -15.23 -3.75 7.96
C ASP A 458 -15.14 -4.69 9.17
N VAL A 459 -15.80 -4.33 10.29
CA VAL A 459 -15.88 -5.16 11.49
C VAL A 459 -16.75 -6.40 11.26
N GLU A 460 -17.91 -6.23 10.63
CA GLU A 460 -18.81 -7.33 10.29
C GLU A 460 -18.09 -8.36 9.41
N ASP A 461 -17.41 -7.90 8.34
CA ASP A 461 -16.77 -8.79 7.37
C ASP A 461 -15.58 -9.54 7.98
N CYS A 462 -14.76 -8.89 8.80
CA CYS A 462 -13.68 -9.55 9.53
C CYS A 462 -14.21 -10.63 10.49
N ARG A 463 -15.30 -10.36 11.18
CA ARG A 463 -15.98 -11.33 12.05
C ARG A 463 -16.60 -12.47 11.24
N ALA A 464 -17.33 -12.15 10.16
CA ALA A 464 -18.01 -13.14 9.32
C ALA A 464 -17.01 -14.09 8.65
N ALA A 465 -15.85 -13.60 8.20
CA ALA A 465 -14.77 -14.44 7.66
C ALA A 465 -14.26 -15.45 8.70
N ALA A 466 -14.06 -15.02 9.95
CA ALA A 466 -13.65 -15.92 11.03
C ALA A 466 -14.73 -16.95 11.36
N GLU A 467 -15.99 -16.52 11.47
CA GLU A 467 -17.14 -17.39 11.75
C GLU A 467 -17.33 -18.43 10.64
N TYR A 468 -17.22 -18.02 9.37
CA TYR A 468 -17.26 -18.95 8.24
C TYR A 468 -16.26 -20.10 8.38
N LEU A 469 -15.01 -19.79 8.73
CA LEU A 469 -13.95 -20.81 8.92
C LEU A 469 -14.22 -21.71 10.15
N VAL A 470 -14.81 -21.17 11.21
CA VAL A 470 -15.21 -21.94 12.40
C VAL A 470 -16.36 -22.90 12.08
N ASP A 471 -17.41 -22.42 11.41
CA ASP A 471 -18.60 -23.18 11.06
C ASP A 471 -18.28 -24.33 10.09
N HIS A 472 -17.30 -24.13 9.22
CA HIS A 472 -16.77 -25.18 8.34
C HIS A 472 -15.73 -26.09 9.02
N ALA A 473 -15.52 -25.92 10.33
CA ALA A 473 -14.62 -26.74 11.12
C ALA A 473 -13.13 -26.68 10.66
N ILE A 474 -12.71 -25.56 10.03
CA ILE A 474 -11.36 -25.36 9.52
C ILE A 474 -10.42 -24.86 10.62
N VAL A 475 -10.90 -23.99 11.52
CA VAL A 475 -10.13 -23.36 12.60
C VAL A 475 -10.78 -23.57 13.97
N ASP A 476 -10.01 -23.30 15.04
CA ASP A 476 -10.49 -23.38 16.42
C ASP A 476 -11.18 -22.06 16.82
N GLY A 477 -12.49 -22.09 17.00
CA GLY A 477 -13.30 -20.94 17.40
C GLY A 477 -12.98 -20.36 18.79
N ALA A 478 -12.23 -21.08 19.64
CA ALA A 478 -11.77 -20.59 20.94
C ALA A 478 -10.43 -19.82 20.84
N ARG A 479 -9.74 -19.86 19.68
CA ARG A 479 -8.42 -19.25 19.48
C ARG A 479 -8.40 -18.35 18.24
N LEU A 480 -9.27 -17.32 18.25
CA LEU A 480 -9.40 -16.33 17.19
C LEU A 480 -8.72 -15.03 17.60
N ALA A 481 -7.79 -14.53 16.80
CA ALA A 481 -7.17 -13.21 16.94
C ALA A 481 -7.50 -12.35 15.72
N ILE A 482 -7.47 -11.03 15.91
CA ILE A 482 -7.56 -10.05 14.83
C ILE A 482 -6.38 -9.09 14.92
N ARG A 483 -5.78 -8.72 13.78
CA ARG A 483 -4.71 -7.73 13.70
C ARG A 483 -4.83 -6.84 12.49
N GLY A 484 -4.36 -5.61 12.63
CA GLY A 484 -4.29 -4.67 11.52
C GLY A 484 -3.40 -3.47 11.81
N GLY A 485 -3.00 -2.79 10.75
CA GLY A 485 -2.25 -1.55 10.83
C GLY A 485 -3.08 -0.36 10.34
N SER A 486 -2.85 0.85 10.89
CA SER A 486 -3.55 2.06 10.47
C SER A 486 -5.08 1.92 10.58
N ALA A 487 -5.82 2.10 9.48
CA ALA A 487 -7.25 1.83 9.43
C ALA A 487 -7.61 0.39 9.82
N GLY A 488 -6.77 -0.61 9.46
CA GLY A 488 -6.96 -1.99 9.93
C GLY A 488 -6.77 -2.15 11.44
N GLY A 489 -5.93 -1.31 12.06
CA GLY A 489 -5.81 -1.22 13.52
C GLY A 489 -7.07 -0.67 14.17
N PHE A 490 -7.74 0.29 13.54
CA PHE A 490 -9.06 0.74 13.95
C PHE A 490 -10.09 -0.40 13.87
N THR A 491 -10.18 -1.08 12.71
CA THR A 491 -11.08 -2.24 12.53
C THR A 491 -10.82 -3.31 13.60
N THR A 492 -9.53 -3.57 13.91
CA THR A 492 -9.14 -4.47 15.01
C THR A 492 -9.76 -4.04 16.33
N LEU A 493 -9.52 -2.80 16.79
CA LEU A 493 -10.02 -2.31 18.06
C LEU A 493 -11.55 -2.24 18.09
N ALA A 494 -12.17 -1.81 16.99
CA ALA A 494 -13.63 -1.78 16.85
C ALA A 494 -14.24 -3.19 16.94
N ALA A 495 -13.61 -4.19 16.32
CA ALA A 495 -14.05 -5.58 16.39
C ALA A 495 -13.98 -6.16 17.82
N LEU A 496 -12.91 -5.80 18.57
CA LEU A 496 -12.74 -6.23 19.97
C LEU A 496 -13.78 -5.60 20.93
N THR A 497 -14.29 -4.41 20.59
CA THR A 497 -15.31 -3.73 21.39
C THR A 497 -16.74 -4.03 20.91
N ALA A 498 -16.90 -4.55 19.70
CA ALA A 498 -18.20 -4.90 19.13
C ALA A 498 -18.65 -6.34 19.47
N SER A 499 -17.72 -7.26 19.76
CA SER A 499 -18.00 -8.69 19.89
C SER A 499 -16.95 -9.38 20.78
N ASP A 500 -17.36 -10.45 21.46
CA ASP A 500 -16.48 -11.33 22.24
C ASP A 500 -15.88 -12.49 21.43
N ARG A 501 -16.07 -12.51 20.11
CA ARG A 501 -15.59 -13.58 19.22
C ARG A 501 -14.07 -13.68 19.22
N PHE A 502 -13.39 -12.56 19.13
CA PHE A 502 -11.94 -12.50 19.20
C PHE A 502 -11.45 -12.60 20.66
N LYS A 503 -10.37 -13.35 20.85
CA LYS A 503 -9.76 -13.58 22.17
C LYS A 503 -8.46 -12.82 22.34
N ALA A 504 -7.95 -12.21 21.28
CA ALA A 504 -6.76 -11.36 21.27
C ALA A 504 -6.81 -10.37 20.11
N GLY A 505 -6.21 -9.20 20.27
CA GLY A 505 -6.03 -8.24 19.18
C GLY A 505 -4.67 -7.59 19.17
N ALA A 506 -4.16 -7.30 17.95
CA ALA A 506 -2.92 -6.54 17.76
C ALA A 506 -3.18 -5.31 16.89
N SER A 507 -2.99 -4.12 17.46
CA SER A 507 -3.12 -2.84 16.78
C SER A 507 -1.74 -2.26 16.48
N LEU A 508 -1.43 -2.09 15.20
CA LEU A 508 -0.18 -1.49 14.73
C LEU A 508 -0.49 -0.07 14.25
N TYR A 509 0.01 0.93 14.98
CA TYR A 509 -0.25 2.35 14.66
C TYR A 509 -1.72 2.60 14.25
N GLY A 510 -2.65 2.00 15.00
CA GLY A 510 -4.08 2.02 14.69
C GLY A 510 -4.82 3.17 15.36
N VAL A 511 -5.95 3.55 14.74
CA VAL A 511 -6.84 4.61 15.24
C VAL A 511 -7.71 4.06 16.38
N ALA A 512 -7.85 4.81 17.47
CA ALA A 512 -8.73 4.49 18.61
C ALA A 512 -9.82 5.54 18.83
N ASP A 513 -9.55 6.79 18.47
CA ASP A 513 -10.45 7.94 18.56
C ASP A 513 -10.54 8.63 17.21
N LEU A 514 -11.69 8.54 16.56
CA LEU A 514 -11.94 9.13 15.24
C LEU A 514 -11.97 10.67 15.28
N LYS A 515 -12.45 11.27 16.39
CA LYS A 515 -12.50 12.72 16.53
C LYS A 515 -11.08 13.30 16.69
N LEU A 516 -10.24 12.62 17.47
CA LEU A 516 -8.85 12.99 17.62
C LEU A 516 -8.09 12.84 16.28
N LEU A 517 -8.34 11.77 15.51
CA LEU A 517 -7.77 11.62 14.17
C LEU A 517 -8.16 12.77 13.25
N ALA A 518 -9.45 13.15 13.23
CA ALA A 518 -9.94 14.25 12.39
C ALA A 518 -9.27 15.60 12.69
N SER A 519 -8.83 15.83 13.95
CA SER A 519 -8.16 17.07 14.34
C SER A 519 -6.66 17.08 14.05
N ASP A 520 -6.02 15.93 14.10
CA ASP A 520 -4.56 15.80 14.16
C ASP A 520 -3.91 15.25 12.88
N THR A 521 -4.70 14.93 11.85
CA THR A 521 -4.20 14.38 10.60
C THR A 521 -3.68 15.45 9.61
N HIS A 522 -3.05 15.01 8.52
CA HIS A 522 -2.50 15.87 7.46
C HIS A 522 -3.55 16.22 6.38
N LYS A 523 -3.22 17.18 5.49
CA LYS A 523 -4.15 17.70 4.47
C LYS A 523 -4.85 16.61 3.66
N PHE A 524 -4.10 15.61 3.17
CA PHE A 524 -4.63 14.60 2.27
C PHE A 524 -5.80 13.81 2.90
N GLU A 525 -5.73 13.51 4.20
CA GLU A 525 -6.78 12.76 4.90
C GLU A 525 -7.72 13.64 5.76
N SER A 526 -7.46 14.94 5.86
CA SER A 526 -8.20 15.83 6.78
C SER A 526 -9.73 15.83 6.59
N ARG A 527 -10.22 15.46 5.41
CA ARG A 527 -11.66 15.35 5.09
C ARG A 527 -12.09 13.94 4.68
N TYR A 528 -11.19 12.95 4.79
CA TYR A 528 -11.50 11.56 4.42
C TYR A 528 -12.63 10.97 5.27
N LEU A 529 -12.66 11.30 6.55
CA LEU A 529 -13.70 10.86 7.49
C LEU A 529 -15.08 11.43 7.16
N ASP A 530 -15.19 12.54 6.43
CA ASP A 530 -16.47 13.10 6.01
C ASP A 530 -17.30 12.10 5.21
N ARG A 531 -16.62 11.26 4.39
CA ARG A 531 -17.29 10.22 3.62
C ARG A 531 -17.44 8.92 4.41
N LEU A 532 -16.44 8.53 5.18
CA LEU A 532 -16.43 7.27 5.91
C LEU A 532 -17.38 7.23 7.10
N ILE A 533 -17.59 8.39 7.76
CA ILE A 533 -18.41 8.55 8.96
C ILE A 533 -19.50 9.62 8.73
N GLY A 534 -19.07 10.80 8.26
CA GLY A 534 -19.89 11.98 8.06
C GLY A 534 -19.15 13.27 8.45
N PRO A 535 -19.61 14.43 7.95
CA PRO A 535 -18.90 15.69 8.18
C PRO A 535 -19.11 16.23 9.61
N LEU A 536 -18.02 16.65 10.26
CA LEU A 536 -18.07 17.39 11.52
C LEU A 536 -18.56 18.83 11.28
N PRO A 537 -19.30 19.45 12.24
CA PRO A 537 -19.71 18.89 13.54
C PRO A 537 -21.00 18.04 13.48
N LYS A 538 -21.67 17.94 12.32
CA LYS A 538 -22.99 17.29 12.20
C LYS A 538 -22.97 15.81 12.62
N ALA A 539 -21.88 15.11 12.33
CA ALA A 539 -21.71 13.68 12.61
C ALA A 539 -21.02 13.40 13.96
N GLU A 540 -20.84 14.36 14.85
CA GLU A 540 -20.06 14.21 16.10
C GLU A 540 -20.51 12.99 16.94
N ALA A 541 -21.81 12.73 17.02
CA ALA A 541 -22.34 11.56 17.73
C ALA A 541 -21.88 10.23 17.12
N LEU A 542 -21.77 10.15 15.77
CA LEU A 542 -21.27 8.97 15.07
C LEU A 542 -19.78 8.75 15.32
N TYR A 543 -18.99 9.82 15.41
CA TYR A 543 -17.56 9.72 15.76
C TYR A 543 -17.39 9.09 17.16
N ALA A 544 -18.18 9.54 18.15
CA ALA A 544 -18.15 8.95 19.48
C ALA A 544 -18.65 7.49 19.46
N GLU A 545 -19.77 7.21 18.78
CA GLU A 545 -20.36 5.87 18.64
C GLU A 545 -19.40 4.85 18.01
N ARG A 546 -18.58 5.30 17.02
CA ARG A 546 -17.68 4.41 16.28
C ARG A 546 -16.27 4.31 16.86
N SER A 547 -15.89 5.19 17.79
CA SER A 547 -14.55 5.22 18.38
C SER A 547 -14.38 4.15 19.45
N PRO A 548 -13.44 3.17 19.29
CA PRO A 548 -13.23 2.10 20.26
C PRO A 548 -12.96 2.59 21.68
N ILE A 549 -12.32 3.74 21.85
CA ILE A 549 -12.01 4.34 23.16
C ILE A 549 -13.25 4.57 24.05
N HIS A 550 -14.42 4.77 23.44
CA HIS A 550 -15.68 4.99 24.19
C HIS A 550 -16.41 3.69 24.55
N HIS A 551 -15.91 2.53 24.12
CA HIS A 551 -16.57 1.23 24.29
C HIS A 551 -15.72 0.19 25.05
N LEU A 552 -14.79 0.66 25.88
CA LEU A 552 -13.90 -0.20 26.67
C LEU A 552 -14.63 -1.06 27.72
N ASP A 553 -15.85 -0.69 28.09
CA ASP A 553 -16.74 -1.50 28.92
C ASP A 553 -17.10 -2.85 28.27
N ARG A 554 -17.01 -2.95 26.95
CA ARG A 554 -17.28 -4.16 26.17
C ARG A 554 -16.00 -4.94 25.84
N LEU A 555 -14.82 -4.35 26.02
CA LEU A 555 -13.55 -5.02 25.75
C LEU A 555 -13.24 -6.04 26.84
N ALA A 556 -13.23 -7.33 26.47
CA ALA A 556 -13.06 -8.45 27.40
C ALA A 556 -11.82 -9.31 27.11
N CYS A 557 -10.97 -8.91 26.16
CA CYS A 557 -9.80 -9.69 25.77
C CYS A 557 -8.50 -8.85 25.77
N PRO A 558 -7.33 -9.51 25.89
CA PRO A 558 -6.03 -8.89 25.80
C PRO A 558 -5.79 -8.17 24.45
N ALA A 559 -5.09 -7.03 24.50
CA ALA A 559 -4.65 -6.34 23.29
C ALA A 559 -3.18 -5.93 23.39
N ILE A 560 -2.48 -5.97 22.23
CA ILE A 560 -1.11 -5.48 22.08
C ILE A 560 -1.09 -4.31 21.10
N PHE A 561 -0.33 -3.26 21.45
CA PHE A 561 -0.18 -2.04 20.66
C PHE A 561 1.26 -1.84 20.27
N PHE A 562 1.48 -1.52 18.99
CA PHE A 562 2.78 -1.14 18.45
C PHE A 562 2.67 0.23 17.79
N GLN A 563 3.52 1.20 18.18
CA GLN A 563 3.46 2.58 17.72
C GLN A 563 4.83 3.13 17.36
N GLY A 564 4.89 3.93 16.28
CA GLY A 564 6.06 4.72 15.92
C GLY A 564 6.03 6.10 16.58
N GLU A 565 7.17 6.54 17.13
CA GLU A 565 7.27 7.85 17.81
C GLU A 565 7.08 9.03 16.84
N ASP A 566 7.57 8.87 15.59
CA ASP A 566 7.53 9.91 14.55
C ASP A 566 6.31 9.81 13.64
N ASP A 567 5.27 9.05 14.03
CA ASP A 567 4.06 8.88 13.22
C ASP A 567 3.25 10.18 13.14
N LYS A 568 3.12 10.72 11.90
CA LYS A 568 2.36 11.94 11.61
C LYS A 568 1.01 11.65 10.93
N THR A 569 0.76 10.41 10.56
CA THR A 569 -0.50 9.96 9.95
C THR A 569 -1.50 9.55 11.04
N VAL A 570 -1.05 8.68 11.96
CA VAL A 570 -1.79 8.31 13.16
C VAL A 570 -0.90 8.65 14.37
N PRO A 571 -1.11 9.82 14.98
CA PRO A 571 -0.26 10.27 16.09
C PRO A 571 -0.27 9.33 17.29
N LEU A 572 0.83 9.29 18.03
CA LEU A 572 1.06 8.35 19.14
C LEU A 572 0.01 8.44 20.26
N ASN A 573 -0.63 9.60 20.44
CA ASN A 573 -1.70 9.80 21.43
C ASN A 573 -2.91 8.87 21.21
N GLN A 574 -3.13 8.35 20.00
CA GLN A 574 -4.16 7.35 19.69
C GLN A 574 -3.93 6.06 20.49
N ALA A 575 -2.71 5.51 20.41
CA ALA A 575 -2.34 4.30 21.15
C ALA A 575 -2.24 4.57 22.66
N GLU A 576 -1.61 5.67 23.07
CA GLU A 576 -1.40 6.02 24.50
C GLU A 576 -2.71 6.20 25.24
N THR A 577 -3.68 6.91 24.67
CA THR A 577 -5.00 7.11 25.28
C THR A 577 -5.71 5.77 25.49
N MET A 578 -5.66 4.88 24.49
CA MET A 578 -6.29 3.56 24.58
C MET A 578 -5.61 2.69 25.65
N VAL A 579 -4.28 2.65 25.65
CA VAL A 579 -3.48 1.89 26.63
C VAL A 579 -3.71 2.39 28.06
N ALA A 580 -3.71 3.72 28.28
CA ALA A 580 -4.01 4.32 29.57
C ALA A 580 -5.41 3.95 30.06
N ALA A 581 -6.40 4.01 29.19
CA ALA A 581 -7.77 3.66 29.54
C ALA A 581 -7.95 2.16 29.83
N MET A 582 -7.23 1.27 29.12
CA MET A 582 -7.20 -0.17 29.42
C MET A 582 -6.54 -0.44 30.78
N ASN A 583 -5.39 0.21 31.07
CA ASN A 583 -4.73 0.09 32.38
C ASN A 583 -5.62 0.55 33.54
N ALA A 584 -6.31 1.68 33.39
CA ALA A 584 -7.24 2.21 34.40
C ALA A 584 -8.38 1.24 34.72
N ARG A 585 -8.71 0.34 33.80
CA ARG A 585 -9.73 -0.71 33.95
C ARG A 585 -9.15 -2.10 34.28
N SER A 586 -7.84 -2.18 34.53
CA SER A 586 -7.14 -3.44 34.75
C SER A 586 -7.34 -4.47 33.62
N LEU A 587 -7.51 -4.02 32.38
CA LEU A 587 -7.60 -4.89 31.21
C LEU A 587 -6.18 -5.30 30.75
N PRO A 588 -5.99 -6.57 30.33
CA PRO A 588 -4.68 -7.04 29.88
C PRO A 588 -4.22 -6.28 28.64
N VAL A 589 -3.05 -5.61 28.74
CA VAL A 589 -2.51 -4.79 27.67
C VAL A 589 -0.99 -4.86 27.60
N ALA A 590 -0.46 -4.86 26.36
CA ALA A 590 0.95 -4.66 26.09
C ALA A 590 1.12 -3.46 25.15
N TYR A 591 2.15 -2.64 25.37
CA TYR A 591 2.44 -1.45 24.55
C TYR A 591 3.93 -1.31 24.28
N TYR A 592 4.27 -1.10 23.02
CA TYR A 592 5.64 -0.92 22.54
C TYR A 592 5.73 0.30 21.63
N LEU A 593 6.52 1.29 22.05
CA LEU A 593 6.85 2.49 21.29
C LEU A 593 8.23 2.35 20.65
N PHE A 594 8.35 2.70 19.38
CA PHE A 594 9.58 2.57 18.60
C PHE A 594 10.12 3.93 18.16
N ALA A 595 11.28 4.32 18.71
CA ALA A 595 11.94 5.57 18.42
C ALA A 595 12.41 5.66 16.95
N GLY A 596 12.13 6.80 16.30
CA GLY A 596 12.52 7.08 14.93
C GLY A 596 11.82 6.21 13.89
N GLU A 597 10.67 5.60 14.23
CA GLU A 597 9.73 4.99 13.29
C GLU A 597 8.53 5.91 13.07
N GLY A 598 8.08 6.00 11.82
CA GLY A 598 6.89 6.73 11.43
C GLY A 598 5.69 5.82 11.21
N HIS A 599 4.78 6.23 10.31
CA HIS A 599 3.64 5.42 9.91
C HIS A 599 4.09 4.21 9.07
N GLY A 600 4.01 3.02 9.64
CA GLY A 600 4.61 1.78 9.10
C GLY A 600 6.09 1.62 9.48
N PHE A 601 6.41 0.47 10.05
CA PHE A 601 7.77 0.17 10.53
C PHE A 601 8.70 -0.20 9.38
N ARG A 602 9.95 0.28 9.45
CA ARG A 602 10.93 0.13 8.36
C ARG A 602 12.27 -0.43 8.82
N LYS A 603 12.62 -0.26 10.11
CA LYS A 603 13.90 -0.74 10.65
C LYS A 603 13.82 -2.23 10.94
N ALA A 604 14.88 -2.96 10.61
CA ALA A 604 14.97 -4.41 10.79
C ALA A 604 14.73 -4.83 12.26
N GLU A 605 15.30 -4.08 13.20
CA GLU A 605 15.13 -4.35 14.65
C GLU A 605 13.67 -4.21 15.08
N THR A 606 12.98 -3.15 14.64
CA THR A 606 11.56 -2.92 14.93
C THR A 606 10.69 -4.03 14.37
N LEU A 607 10.90 -4.40 13.10
CA LEU A 607 10.15 -5.47 12.44
C LEU A 607 10.33 -6.81 13.17
N ARG A 608 11.56 -7.15 13.59
CA ARG A 608 11.84 -8.35 14.37
C ARG A 608 11.07 -8.34 15.70
N ARG A 609 11.17 -7.26 16.46
CA ARG A 609 10.52 -7.14 17.77
C ARG A 609 9.00 -7.24 17.67
N VAL A 610 8.39 -6.57 16.69
CA VAL A 610 6.94 -6.65 16.44
C VAL A 610 6.51 -8.10 16.23
N LEU A 611 7.20 -8.84 15.34
CA LEU A 611 6.84 -10.23 15.03
C LEU A 611 7.00 -11.18 16.22
N GLU A 612 8.11 -11.07 16.96
CA GLU A 612 8.37 -11.95 18.10
C GLU A 612 7.46 -11.66 19.28
N LEU A 613 7.26 -10.38 19.62
CA LEU A 613 6.39 -9.97 20.72
C LEU A 613 4.92 -10.31 20.45
N GLU A 614 4.45 -10.13 19.22
CA GLU A 614 3.08 -10.49 18.84
C GLU A 614 2.86 -12.00 18.88
N LEU A 615 3.84 -12.80 18.42
CA LEU A 615 3.75 -14.25 18.47
C LEU A 615 3.75 -14.77 19.92
N ASP A 616 4.60 -14.23 20.80
CA ASP A 616 4.59 -14.56 22.23
C ASP A 616 3.29 -14.14 22.91
N PHE A 617 2.75 -12.97 22.52
CA PHE A 617 1.47 -12.48 23.01
C PHE A 617 0.33 -13.48 22.71
N TYR A 618 0.21 -13.93 21.46
CA TYR A 618 -0.76 -14.95 21.12
C TYR A 618 -0.48 -16.28 21.81
N GLY A 619 0.81 -16.64 21.98
CA GLY A 619 1.18 -17.82 22.75
C GLY A 619 0.65 -17.81 24.18
N ARG A 620 0.81 -16.69 24.89
CA ARG A 620 0.30 -16.52 26.25
C ARG A 620 -1.23 -16.52 26.34
N VAL A 621 -1.90 -15.95 25.34
CA VAL A 621 -3.38 -15.90 25.32
C VAL A 621 -3.98 -17.25 24.92
N PHE A 622 -3.38 -17.95 23.95
CA PHE A 622 -3.94 -19.21 23.39
C PHE A 622 -3.35 -20.48 24.01
N GLY A 623 -2.41 -20.35 24.94
CA GLY A 623 -1.84 -21.49 25.65
C GLY A 623 -0.84 -22.32 24.83
N PHE A 624 -0.02 -21.68 23.98
CA PHE A 624 1.10 -22.34 23.31
C PHE A 624 2.42 -21.60 23.59
N THR A 625 3.55 -22.32 23.47
CA THR A 625 4.88 -21.74 23.60
C THR A 625 5.57 -21.72 22.26
N ALA A 626 5.78 -20.52 21.70
CA ALA A 626 6.52 -20.35 20.47
C ALA A 626 8.04 -20.58 20.71
N PRO A 627 8.70 -21.40 19.87
CA PRO A 627 10.14 -21.63 20.00
C PRO A 627 10.96 -20.47 19.44
N ASN A 628 12.22 -20.37 19.91
CA ASN A 628 13.27 -19.51 19.34
C ASN A 628 12.97 -18.02 19.32
N LEU A 629 12.28 -17.48 20.35
CA LEU A 629 12.07 -16.05 20.50
C LEU A 629 13.21 -15.42 21.30
N SER A 630 13.72 -14.27 20.87
CA SER A 630 14.76 -13.52 21.53
C SER A 630 14.24 -12.62 22.64
N GLU A 631 12.97 -12.22 22.57
CA GLU A 631 12.30 -11.37 23.55
C GLU A 631 10.94 -11.96 23.93
N ARG A 632 10.50 -11.71 25.18
CA ARG A 632 9.20 -12.11 25.68
C ARG A 632 8.32 -10.89 25.95
N VAL A 633 7.03 -11.02 25.60
CA VAL A 633 6.07 -9.94 25.81
C VAL A 633 5.79 -9.72 27.30
N LYS A 634 5.67 -8.45 27.68
CA LYS A 634 5.17 -8.05 29.00
C LYS A 634 3.73 -7.57 28.82
N ILE A 635 2.78 -8.30 29.41
CA ILE A 635 1.35 -7.96 29.39
C ILE A 635 0.97 -7.47 30.77
N ALA A 636 0.68 -6.17 30.87
CA ALA A 636 0.14 -5.62 32.11
C ALA A 636 -1.25 -6.20 32.40
N ASN A 637 -1.60 -6.34 33.67
CA ASN A 637 -2.91 -6.79 34.15
C ASN A 637 -3.33 -8.22 33.69
N LEU A 638 -2.39 -9.03 33.20
CA LEU A 638 -2.64 -10.44 32.91
C LEU A 638 -2.47 -11.21 34.24
N GLY A 639 -3.51 -11.85 34.76
CA GLY A 639 -3.48 -12.58 36.02
C GLY A 639 -2.46 -13.73 36.02
N GLU A 640 -1.89 -14.05 37.18
CA GLU A 640 -0.83 -15.06 37.37
C GLU A 640 -1.17 -16.48 36.86
N ALA A 641 -2.45 -16.80 36.63
CA ALA A 641 -2.89 -18.08 36.06
C ALA A 641 -2.38 -18.34 34.62
N ALA A 642 -1.99 -17.29 33.87
CA ALA A 642 -1.45 -17.39 32.51
C ALA A 642 0.09 -17.55 32.48
N GLU A 643 0.79 -17.43 33.62
CA GLU A 643 2.23 -17.58 33.73
C GLU A 643 2.71 -19.02 34.02
N SER A 644 1.79 -19.96 34.27
CA SER A 644 2.17 -21.35 34.56
C SER A 644 2.60 -22.09 33.29
N THR A 645 3.90 -22.08 33.03
CA THR A 645 4.58 -23.03 32.14
C THR A 645 4.26 -24.47 32.60
N PRO A 646 3.84 -25.38 31.73
CA PRO A 646 3.80 -26.79 32.11
C PRO A 646 5.24 -27.24 32.45
N LYS A 647 5.48 -27.63 33.67
CA LYS A 647 6.70 -28.34 34.04
C LYS A 647 6.75 -29.62 33.21
N LEU A 648 7.69 -29.72 32.29
CA LEU A 648 8.09 -30.96 31.68
C LEU A 648 8.53 -31.90 32.81
N ASN A 649 7.69 -32.89 33.15
CA ASN A 649 8.13 -34.00 33.95
C ASN A 649 9.15 -34.79 33.14
N SER A 650 10.32 -34.92 33.72
CA SER A 650 11.50 -35.70 33.30
C SER A 650 11.18 -37.15 33.00
#